data_3e7879b784188e932630e785a2d6a484
#
_entry.id   3e7879b784188e932630e785a2d6a484
#
_cell.length_a   1.000
_cell.length_b   1.000
_cell.length_c   1.000
_cell.angle_alpha   90.00
_cell.angle_beta   90.00
_cell.angle_gamma   90.00
#
_symmetry.space_group_name_H-M   'P 1'
#
loop_
_entity.id
_entity.type
_entity.pdbx_description
1 polymer ?
#
loop_
_entity_poly.entity_id
_entity_poly.type
_entity_poly.pdbx_seq_one_letter_code
_entity_poly.pdbx_strand_id
1 'polypeptide(L)'
;MNSNQKKLKQMIREEESSITDQEFFTSSAFHQYLTSQARAATGRYCYGLQALISWDESDGAALAYTDSYKIYLNAANRVTQSFPSRFLRALSLVGMTGHETAHLLFTDFTTRNLYLTNLGNGSFYPEDPSVELPAYQKNQTEILDALQEKDKAVSLTLQTCAASLQNILEDIYIEARMCAAFPGSFRKGIQLNNLRMLEQIPDLHEQLSRDYQPFTIATNLLLAYCRSGTISNRFHSDSEYLDVLADGMEYIDTALEAPSIKERLTATNCLLVLFWDFIKPLVEEMREKLEHQDETEATEELQDLLDQQIAGGTPIPLGKGGGEAKNIPSAKGGAGTDPQDADFFSSKGRQESLKEAEKVMAEEGGRIALAKTSAILDGNDPGVTYASQYAGTGYEDAASDIARVLKEAATEKAQADYEQQLSEELQKAANDIHYGNAHAGIHVTIHRVQDIPDRLIRQYEEVAPPLLRASKRLQSSILPLLKEEAEGGKQKNLLYGRRLDMRSFHHQDGSFFIRTRLPADEQRLAVGLLIDESGSMGWGDRITHARKTAIVLYDFCVSLGIPVTIYGHSTDYRGVALYSYAEFDSVDENDRYRLMDMIDRSGNRDGAALRFVAEHLAKRPENRKLLILISDGQPADTGY
;
A
#
# COMPACT_ATOMS: atom_id res chain seq x y z
N MET A 1 29.63 14.32 0.19
CA MET A 1 28.45 13.81 -0.52
C MET A 1 28.89 13.32 -1.87
N ASN A 2 28.77 12.02 -2.13
CA ASN A 2 29.24 11.36 -3.35
C ASN A 2 28.45 11.87 -4.57
N SER A 3 29.05 11.89 -5.78
CA SER A 3 28.39 12.33 -7.02
C SER A 3 27.05 11.65 -7.24
N ASN A 4 26.98 10.35 -6.96
CA ASN A 4 25.82 9.50 -7.15
C ASN A 4 24.67 9.84 -6.19
N GLN A 5 24.97 10.16 -4.93
CA GLN A 5 24.00 10.66 -3.99
C GLN A 5 23.39 12.01 -4.40
N LYS A 6 24.15 12.85 -5.12
CA LYS A 6 23.61 14.11 -5.68
C LYS A 6 22.68 13.81 -6.86
N LYS A 7 23.08 12.89 -7.74
CA LYS A 7 22.26 12.44 -8.89
C LYS A 7 20.94 11.86 -8.39
N LEU A 8 20.99 10.93 -7.42
CA LEU A 8 19.78 10.32 -6.83
C LEU A 8 18.87 11.36 -6.18
N LYS A 9 19.41 12.31 -5.41
CA LYS A 9 18.59 13.38 -4.81
C LYS A 9 17.92 14.28 -5.85
N GLN A 10 18.55 14.48 -6.98
CA GLN A 10 17.96 15.22 -8.10
C GLN A 10 16.83 14.38 -8.72
N MET A 11 17.06 13.11 -8.99
CA MET A 11 16.04 12.18 -9.51
C MET A 11 14.82 12.11 -8.59
N ILE A 12 15.02 12.00 -7.27
CA ILE A 12 13.91 12.00 -6.31
C ILE A 12 13.06 13.27 -6.41
N ARG A 13 13.68 14.45 -6.56
CA ARG A 13 12.93 15.71 -6.72
C ARG A 13 12.18 15.80 -8.04
N GLU A 14 12.78 15.27 -9.10
CA GLU A 14 12.14 15.18 -10.41
C GLU A 14 10.94 14.24 -10.34
N GLU A 15 11.07 13.07 -9.69
CA GLU A 15 9.98 12.14 -9.49
C GLU A 15 8.87 12.69 -8.58
N GLU A 16 9.20 13.35 -7.47
CA GLU A 16 8.19 14.01 -6.61
C GLU A 16 7.26 14.95 -7.39
N SER A 17 7.79 15.60 -8.46
CA SER A 17 7.02 16.53 -9.28
C SER A 17 6.33 15.88 -10.48
N SER A 18 6.81 14.74 -10.97
CA SER A 18 6.36 14.09 -12.20
C SER A 18 5.55 12.83 -11.98
N ILE A 19 5.64 12.19 -10.80
CA ILE A 19 4.89 10.98 -10.47
C ILE A 19 3.38 11.20 -10.70
N THR A 20 2.75 10.30 -11.43
CA THR A 20 1.31 10.35 -11.70
C THR A 20 0.50 9.90 -10.50
N ASP A 21 -0.80 10.19 -10.48
CA ASP A 21 -1.69 9.71 -9.41
C ASP A 21 -1.78 8.18 -9.41
N GLN A 22 -1.81 7.57 -10.58
CA GLN A 22 -1.80 6.11 -10.69
C GLN A 22 -0.55 5.52 -10.05
N GLU A 23 0.63 5.99 -10.40
CA GLU A 23 1.90 5.51 -9.84
C GLU A 23 1.98 5.75 -8.33
N PHE A 24 1.51 6.91 -7.85
CA PHE A 24 1.50 7.24 -6.44
C PHE A 24 0.56 6.34 -5.64
N PHE A 25 -0.71 6.22 -6.04
CA PHE A 25 -1.70 5.46 -5.29
C PHE A 25 -1.47 3.95 -5.36
N THR A 26 -0.84 3.45 -6.43
CA THR A 26 -0.46 2.03 -6.54
C THR A 26 0.94 1.73 -6.01
N SER A 27 1.66 2.72 -5.44
CA SER A 27 2.99 2.52 -4.86
C SER A 27 2.95 1.67 -3.59
N SER A 28 4.05 0.97 -3.30
CA SER A 28 4.16 0.18 -2.08
C SER A 28 4.08 1.04 -0.83
N ALA A 29 4.63 2.25 -0.87
CA ALA A 29 4.58 3.23 0.22
C ALA A 29 3.14 3.60 0.59
N PHE A 30 2.28 3.88 -0.41
CA PHE A 30 0.88 4.24 -0.15
C PHE A 30 0.05 3.04 0.34
N HIS A 31 0.27 1.83 -0.20
CA HIS A 31 -0.33 0.59 0.31
C HIS A 31 0.03 0.33 1.78
N GLN A 32 1.31 0.49 2.14
CA GLN A 32 1.78 0.32 3.52
C GLN A 32 1.19 1.37 4.47
N TYR A 33 1.07 2.61 4.00
CA TYR A 33 0.45 3.69 4.76
C TYR A 33 -0.99 3.37 5.13
N LEU A 34 -1.85 3.01 4.17
CA LEU A 34 -3.24 2.64 4.44
C LEU A 34 -3.34 1.36 5.27
N THR A 35 -2.52 0.35 4.98
CA THR A 35 -2.45 -0.89 5.76
C THR A 35 -2.09 -0.61 7.22
N SER A 36 -1.13 0.27 7.47
CA SER A 36 -0.71 0.63 8.83
C SER A 36 -1.82 1.33 9.62
N GLN A 37 -2.58 2.20 8.96
CA GLN A 37 -3.73 2.89 9.57
C GLN A 37 -4.86 1.91 9.91
N ALA A 38 -5.24 1.03 8.99
CA ALA A 38 -6.26 0.01 9.22
C ALA A 38 -5.86 -0.96 10.36
N ARG A 39 -4.59 -1.38 10.41
CA ARG A 39 -4.06 -2.22 11.49
C ARG A 39 -4.04 -1.51 12.83
N ALA A 40 -3.68 -0.23 12.86
CA ALA A 40 -3.69 0.56 14.08
C ALA A 40 -5.12 0.70 14.66
N ALA A 41 -6.12 0.88 13.78
CA ALA A 41 -7.52 1.00 14.19
C ALA A 41 -8.11 -0.33 14.68
N THR A 42 -7.82 -1.45 14.01
CA THR A 42 -8.36 -2.78 14.36
C THR A 42 -7.59 -3.46 15.50
N GLY A 43 -6.39 -2.98 15.81
CA GLY A 43 -5.55 -3.54 16.85
C GLY A 43 -5.17 -4.99 16.58
N ARG A 44 -5.26 -5.86 17.63
CA ARG A 44 -4.85 -7.26 17.53
C ARG A 44 -5.86 -8.18 16.84
N TYR A 45 -7.08 -7.71 16.58
CA TYR A 45 -8.17 -8.54 16.07
C TYR A 45 -8.00 -8.95 14.60
N CYS A 46 -7.33 -8.14 13.80
CA CYS A 46 -7.11 -8.39 12.37
C CYS A 46 -5.63 -8.56 12.05
N TYR A 47 -5.00 -9.58 12.62
CA TYR A 47 -3.62 -9.92 12.34
C TYR A 47 -3.49 -10.33 10.87
N GLY A 48 -2.70 -9.60 10.09
CA GLY A 48 -2.54 -9.86 8.66
C GLY A 48 -3.40 -8.99 7.73
N LEU A 49 -4.24 -8.10 8.28
CA LEU A 49 -5.02 -7.15 7.48
C LEU A 49 -4.09 -6.37 6.53
N GLN A 50 -4.52 -6.25 5.28
CA GLN A 50 -3.83 -5.51 4.22
C GLN A 50 -4.82 -4.65 3.45
N ALA A 51 -4.43 -3.42 3.13
CA ALA A 51 -5.12 -2.59 2.14
C ALA A 51 -4.46 -2.79 0.77
N LEU A 52 -5.23 -3.22 -0.21
CA LEU A 52 -4.81 -3.44 -1.59
C LEU A 52 -5.47 -2.39 -2.47
N ILE A 53 -4.67 -1.69 -3.26
CA ILE A 53 -5.15 -0.61 -4.12
C ILE A 53 -4.98 -1.03 -5.57
N SER A 54 -6.05 -0.93 -6.33
CA SER A 54 -6.07 -1.08 -7.78
C SER A 54 -6.31 0.27 -8.46
N TRP A 55 -6.05 0.30 -9.75
CA TRP A 55 -6.42 1.40 -10.62
C TRP A 55 -7.27 0.82 -11.76
N ASP A 56 -8.58 0.88 -11.60
CA ASP A 56 -9.54 0.34 -12.55
C ASP A 56 -10.53 1.45 -12.97
N GLU A 57 -10.45 1.88 -14.22
CA GLU A 57 -11.28 2.93 -14.82
C GLU A 57 -12.54 2.36 -15.49
N SER A 58 -12.82 1.05 -15.37
CA SER A 58 -13.98 0.45 -16.01
C SER A 58 -15.29 0.94 -15.36
N ASP A 59 -16.31 1.15 -16.21
CA ASP A 59 -17.65 1.47 -15.75
C ASP A 59 -18.19 0.32 -14.90
N GLY A 60 -18.67 0.62 -13.70
CA GLY A 60 -19.15 -0.38 -12.74
C GLY A 60 -18.09 -1.01 -11.85
N ALA A 61 -16.81 -0.58 -11.92
CA ALA A 61 -15.81 -1.02 -10.97
C ALA A 61 -16.19 -0.62 -9.54
N ALA A 62 -16.08 -1.57 -8.59
CA ALA A 62 -16.36 -1.30 -7.18
C ALA A 62 -15.47 -0.17 -6.63
N LEU A 63 -16.02 0.68 -5.77
CA LEU A 63 -15.29 1.76 -5.12
C LEU A 63 -14.30 1.20 -4.10
N ALA A 64 -14.80 0.38 -3.19
CA ALA A 64 -14.07 -0.32 -2.15
C ALA A 64 -14.89 -1.53 -1.67
N TYR A 65 -14.24 -2.51 -1.05
CA TYR A 65 -14.90 -3.61 -0.33
C TYR A 65 -13.90 -4.33 0.59
N THR A 66 -14.42 -5.10 1.54
CA THR A 66 -13.60 -5.95 2.43
C THR A 66 -14.06 -7.41 2.43
N ASP A 67 -13.10 -8.33 2.55
CA ASP A 67 -13.34 -9.78 2.69
C ASP A 67 -13.03 -10.31 4.12
N SER A 68 -13.02 -9.43 5.12
CA SER A 68 -12.62 -9.68 6.50
C SER A 68 -11.11 -9.78 6.76
N TYR A 69 -10.29 -9.97 5.75
CA TYR A 69 -8.83 -10.07 5.84
C TYR A 69 -8.11 -8.98 5.05
N LYS A 70 -8.73 -8.53 3.98
CA LYS A 70 -8.16 -7.53 3.08
C LYS A 70 -9.20 -6.45 2.80
N ILE A 71 -8.71 -5.23 2.64
CA ILE A 71 -9.48 -4.09 2.18
C ILE A 71 -9.05 -3.83 0.74
N TYR A 72 -10.00 -3.86 -0.18
CA TYR A 72 -9.77 -3.58 -1.59
C TYR A 72 -10.27 -2.19 -1.91
N LEU A 73 -9.43 -1.38 -2.55
CA LEU A 73 -9.71 0.01 -2.90
C LEU A 73 -9.41 0.24 -4.37
N ASN A 74 -10.33 0.85 -5.08
CA ASN A 74 -10.07 1.32 -6.44
C ASN A 74 -9.72 2.81 -6.41
N ALA A 75 -8.46 3.17 -6.67
CA ALA A 75 -8.03 4.57 -6.66
C ALA A 75 -8.55 5.36 -7.87
N ALA A 76 -8.94 4.70 -8.97
CA ALA A 76 -9.54 5.34 -10.13
C ALA A 76 -11.05 5.59 -10.00
N ASN A 77 -11.64 5.27 -8.84
CA ASN A 77 -13.09 5.41 -8.65
C ASN A 77 -13.58 6.85 -8.83
N ARG A 78 -14.83 6.99 -9.27
CA ARG A 78 -15.47 8.28 -9.61
C ARG A 78 -15.48 9.29 -8.46
N VAL A 79 -15.61 8.84 -7.21
CA VAL A 79 -15.64 9.74 -6.04
C VAL A 79 -14.26 10.32 -5.80
N THR A 80 -13.23 9.47 -5.69
CA THR A 80 -11.84 9.90 -5.50
C THR A 80 -11.37 10.80 -6.63
N GLN A 81 -11.63 10.44 -7.90
CA GLN A 81 -11.17 11.22 -9.05
C GLN A 81 -11.91 12.55 -9.22
N SER A 82 -13.07 12.75 -8.61
CA SER A 82 -13.79 14.03 -8.62
C SER A 82 -13.11 15.14 -7.82
N PHE A 83 -12.15 14.81 -6.95
CA PHE A 83 -11.43 15.80 -6.15
C PHE A 83 -10.30 16.47 -6.94
N PRO A 84 -10.11 17.81 -6.79
CA PRO A 84 -9.20 18.57 -7.63
C PRO A 84 -7.72 18.34 -7.33
N SER A 85 -7.35 17.92 -6.12
CA SER A 85 -5.96 17.78 -5.71
C SER A 85 -5.61 16.35 -5.29
N ARG A 86 -4.35 15.95 -5.51
CA ARG A 86 -3.82 14.65 -5.07
C ARG A 86 -4.00 14.43 -3.57
N PHE A 87 -3.85 15.48 -2.78
CA PHE A 87 -4.06 15.42 -1.34
C PHE A 87 -5.50 15.01 -0.99
N LEU A 88 -6.50 15.65 -1.60
CA LEU A 88 -7.91 15.31 -1.37
C LEU A 88 -8.25 13.91 -1.88
N ARG A 89 -7.66 13.49 -3.01
CA ARG A 89 -7.80 12.11 -3.51
C ARG A 89 -7.20 11.09 -2.54
N ALA A 90 -6.01 11.38 -2.00
CA ALA A 90 -5.40 10.54 -0.97
C ALA A 90 -6.26 10.48 0.30
N LEU A 91 -6.79 11.63 0.75
CA LEU A 91 -7.67 11.69 1.92
C LEU A 91 -8.99 10.95 1.68
N SER A 92 -9.52 10.99 0.45
CA SER A 92 -10.68 10.18 0.03
C SER A 92 -10.40 8.69 0.20
N LEU A 93 -9.24 8.20 -0.26
CA LEU A 93 -8.84 6.79 -0.11
C LEU A 93 -8.61 6.41 1.37
N VAL A 94 -8.08 7.32 2.19
CA VAL A 94 -8.02 7.14 3.65
C VAL A 94 -9.43 7.00 4.24
N GLY A 95 -10.39 7.81 3.77
CA GLY A 95 -11.78 7.73 4.19
C GLY A 95 -12.43 6.40 3.80
N MET A 96 -12.20 5.91 2.58
CA MET A 96 -12.68 4.59 2.14
C MET A 96 -12.04 3.47 2.95
N THR A 97 -10.74 3.56 3.24
CA THR A 97 -10.06 2.61 4.15
C THR A 97 -10.70 2.62 5.54
N GLY A 98 -11.05 3.81 6.04
CA GLY A 98 -11.75 3.97 7.31
C GLY A 98 -13.13 3.33 7.30
N HIS A 99 -13.90 3.50 6.23
CA HIS A 99 -15.21 2.90 6.02
C HIS A 99 -15.13 1.36 6.04
N GLU A 100 -14.24 0.77 5.22
CA GLU A 100 -14.05 -0.69 5.19
C GLU A 100 -13.53 -1.25 6.53
N THR A 101 -12.66 -0.49 7.20
CA THR A 101 -12.21 -0.83 8.56
C THR A 101 -13.35 -0.78 9.58
N ALA A 102 -14.32 0.14 9.41
CA ALA A 102 -15.48 0.23 10.27
C ALA A 102 -16.41 -0.98 10.13
N HIS A 103 -16.57 -1.53 8.91
CA HIS A 103 -17.27 -2.79 8.72
C HIS A 103 -16.63 -3.93 9.51
N LEU A 104 -15.29 -4.02 9.51
CA LEU A 104 -14.57 -5.06 10.28
C LEU A 104 -14.74 -4.92 11.80
N LEU A 105 -14.96 -3.68 12.29
CA LEU A 105 -15.06 -3.40 13.72
C LEU A 105 -16.50 -3.46 14.25
N PHE A 106 -17.49 -3.03 13.45
CA PHE A 106 -18.82 -2.70 13.96
C PHE A 106 -19.96 -3.45 13.28
N THR A 107 -19.75 -4.10 12.12
CA THR A 107 -20.81 -4.83 11.41
C THR A 107 -20.93 -6.26 11.89
N ASP A 108 -22.14 -6.69 12.24
CA ASP A 108 -22.48 -8.10 12.47
C ASP A 108 -22.94 -8.77 11.17
N PHE A 109 -21.98 -9.20 10.37
CA PHE A 109 -22.24 -9.91 9.11
C PHE A 109 -23.06 -11.18 9.29
N THR A 110 -22.91 -11.86 10.41
CA THR A 110 -23.63 -13.14 10.67
C THR A 110 -25.11 -12.89 10.81
N THR A 111 -25.50 -11.96 11.67
CA THR A 111 -26.92 -11.62 11.89
C THR A 111 -27.54 -11.01 10.63
N ARG A 112 -26.80 -10.14 9.92
CA ARG A 112 -27.24 -9.56 8.64
C ARG A 112 -27.52 -10.64 7.58
N ASN A 113 -26.60 -11.57 7.38
CA ASN A 113 -26.75 -12.62 6.38
C ASN A 113 -27.89 -13.58 6.73
N LEU A 114 -28.06 -13.89 8.02
CA LEU A 114 -29.19 -14.69 8.49
C LEU A 114 -30.54 -13.99 8.19
N TYR A 115 -30.62 -12.70 8.46
CA TYR A 115 -31.80 -11.88 8.17
C TYR A 115 -32.17 -11.92 6.67
N LEU A 116 -31.21 -11.63 5.79
CA LEU A 116 -31.46 -11.63 4.34
C LEU A 116 -31.83 -13.03 3.82
N THR A 117 -31.19 -14.08 4.34
CA THR A 117 -31.53 -15.47 3.97
C THR A 117 -32.95 -15.83 4.42
N ASN A 118 -33.35 -15.42 5.62
CA ASN A 118 -34.70 -15.68 6.12
C ASN A 118 -35.74 -14.95 5.28
N LEU A 119 -35.48 -13.71 4.89
CA LEU A 119 -36.37 -12.91 4.06
C LEU A 119 -36.56 -13.53 2.67
N GLY A 120 -35.47 -13.96 2.02
CA GLY A 120 -35.52 -14.71 0.75
C GLY A 120 -36.26 -16.05 0.85
N ASN A 121 -36.35 -16.64 2.06
CA ASN A 121 -37.16 -17.83 2.33
C ASN A 121 -38.60 -17.49 2.77
N GLY A 122 -39.01 -16.23 2.72
CA GLY A 122 -40.34 -15.78 3.04
C GLY A 122 -40.63 -15.58 4.55
N SER A 123 -39.59 -15.34 5.35
CA SER A 123 -39.74 -15.12 6.79
C SER A 123 -39.26 -13.72 7.21
N PHE A 124 -40.17 -12.92 7.76
CA PHE A 124 -39.84 -11.65 8.41
C PHE A 124 -39.27 -11.89 9.83
N TYR A 125 -38.04 -11.44 10.05
CA TYR A 125 -37.40 -11.43 11.36
C TYR A 125 -36.34 -10.32 11.43
N PRO A 126 -36.29 -9.49 12.49
CA PRO A 126 -37.19 -9.45 13.67
C PRO A 126 -38.64 -9.08 13.30
N GLU A 127 -39.55 -9.29 14.26
CA GLU A 127 -40.95 -8.90 14.05
C GLU A 127 -41.07 -7.37 13.78
N ASP A 128 -41.96 -7.04 12.89
CA ASP A 128 -42.25 -5.69 12.49
C ASP A 128 -42.87 -4.88 13.63
N PRO A 129 -42.52 -3.61 13.82
CA PRO A 129 -43.18 -2.78 14.82
C PRO A 129 -44.66 -2.60 14.48
N SER A 130 -45.51 -2.54 15.51
CA SER A 130 -46.94 -2.22 15.32
C SER A 130 -47.05 -0.71 14.97
N VAL A 131 -47.36 -0.40 13.71
CA VAL A 131 -47.56 0.95 13.22
C VAL A 131 -49.05 1.22 13.00
N GLU A 132 -49.59 2.27 13.60
CA GLU A 132 -51.03 2.64 13.54
C GLU A 132 -51.43 3.43 12.26
N LEU A 133 -50.66 3.30 11.17
CA LEU A 133 -50.96 3.92 9.87
C LEU A 133 -51.79 2.97 9.01
N PRO A 134 -52.98 3.36 8.51
CA PRO A 134 -53.83 2.48 7.68
C PRO A 134 -53.15 1.99 6.40
N ALA A 135 -52.33 2.83 5.75
CA ALA A 135 -51.56 2.45 4.57
C ALA A 135 -50.49 1.40 4.92
N TYR A 136 -49.82 1.54 6.04
CA TYR A 136 -48.85 0.58 6.53
C TYR A 136 -49.49 -0.79 6.79
N GLN A 137 -50.61 -0.82 7.53
CA GLN A 137 -51.32 -2.07 7.83
C GLN A 137 -51.81 -2.79 6.59
N LYS A 138 -52.28 -2.05 5.58
CA LYS A 138 -52.66 -2.61 4.28
C LYS A 138 -51.44 -3.25 3.60
N ASN A 139 -50.34 -2.52 3.46
CA ASN A 139 -49.12 -3.00 2.81
C ASN A 139 -48.53 -4.20 3.54
N GLN A 140 -48.51 -4.17 4.88
CA GLN A 140 -48.07 -5.30 5.70
C GLN A 140 -48.90 -6.57 5.45
N THR A 141 -50.25 -6.42 5.35
CA THR A 141 -51.13 -7.54 5.07
C THR A 141 -50.84 -8.12 3.68
N GLU A 142 -50.71 -7.28 2.65
CA GLU A 142 -50.39 -7.72 1.28
C GLU A 142 -49.05 -8.49 1.23
N ILE A 143 -48.02 -8.01 1.91
CA ILE A 143 -46.71 -8.68 1.97
C ILE A 143 -46.84 -10.04 2.69
N LEU A 144 -47.50 -10.07 3.85
CA LEU A 144 -47.63 -11.29 4.65
C LEU A 144 -48.46 -12.37 3.90
N ASP A 145 -49.53 -11.98 3.21
CA ASP A 145 -50.33 -12.88 2.41
C ASP A 145 -49.49 -13.49 1.26
N ALA A 146 -48.74 -12.68 0.54
CA ALA A 146 -47.87 -13.14 -0.55
C ALA A 146 -46.76 -14.09 -0.03
N LEU A 147 -46.15 -13.80 1.14
CA LEU A 147 -45.18 -14.70 1.77
C LEU A 147 -45.80 -16.03 2.25
N GLN A 148 -47.04 -16.00 2.75
CA GLN A 148 -47.78 -17.24 3.12
C GLN A 148 -48.09 -18.09 1.89
N GLU A 149 -48.40 -17.46 0.74
CA GLU A 149 -48.58 -18.12 -0.56
C GLU A 149 -47.27 -18.61 -1.18
N LYS A 150 -46.13 -18.30 -0.54
CA LYS A 150 -44.80 -18.62 -1.00
C LYS A 150 -44.43 -18.03 -2.35
N ASP A 151 -44.89 -16.80 -2.58
CA ASP A 151 -44.52 -16.06 -3.79
C ASP A 151 -43.02 -15.76 -3.80
N LYS A 152 -42.32 -16.44 -4.73
CA LYS A 152 -40.87 -16.33 -4.88
C LYS A 152 -40.44 -14.96 -5.37
N ALA A 153 -41.21 -14.36 -6.28
CA ALA A 153 -40.88 -13.04 -6.80
C ALA A 153 -40.90 -12.00 -5.67
N VAL A 154 -41.91 -12.07 -4.80
CA VAL A 154 -42.02 -11.17 -3.64
C VAL A 154 -40.86 -11.37 -2.69
N SER A 155 -40.56 -12.61 -2.30
CA SER A 155 -39.51 -12.88 -1.30
C SER A 155 -38.11 -12.47 -1.79
N LEU A 156 -37.77 -12.73 -3.05
CA LEU A 156 -36.48 -12.34 -3.65
C LEU A 156 -36.38 -10.84 -3.85
N THR A 157 -37.46 -10.17 -4.30
CA THR A 157 -37.47 -8.71 -4.43
C THR A 157 -37.32 -8.04 -3.06
N LEU A 158 -38.05 -8.51 -2.05
CA LEU A 158 -37.90 -7.99 -0.67
C LEU A 158 -36.49 -8.20 -0.14
N GLN A 159 -35.87 -9.36 -0.40
CA GLN A 159 -34.50 -9.63 -0.01
C GLN A 159 -33.52 -8.63 -0.64
N THR A 160 -33.64 -8.34 -1.94
CA THR A 160 -32.80 -7.41 -2.68
C THR A 160 -33.01 -5.97 -2.19
N CYS A 161 -34.26 -5.52 -2.05
CA CYS A 161 -34.58 -4.21 -1.52
C CYS A 161 -34.10 -4.04 -0.06
N ALA A 162 -34.27 -5.08 0.79
CA ALA A 162 -33.77 -5.07 2.14
C ALA A 162 -32.25 -4.96 2.20
N ALA A 163 -31.52 -5.62 1.32
CA ALA A 163 -30.07 -5.53 1.24
C ALA A 163 -29.64 -4.09 0.99
N SER A 164 -30.30 -3.37 0.06
CA SER A 164 -30.01 -1.96 -0.25
C SER A 164 -30.32 -1.02 0.92
N LEU A 165 -31.50 -1.16 1.54
CA LEU A 165 -31.89 -0.32 2.68
C LEU A 165 -30.99 -0.57 3.90
N GLN A 166 -30.69 -1.82 4.19
CA GLN A 166 -29.87 -2.21 5.32
C GLN A 166 -28.41 -1.76 5.13
N ASN A 167 -27.89 -1.76 3.89
CA ASN A 167 -26.58 -1.20 3.59
C ASN A 167 -26.52 0.28 4.00
N ILE A 168 -27.50 1.08 3.59
CA ILE A 168 -27.53 2.51 3.92
C ILE A 168 -27.53 2.73 5.43
N LEU A 169 -28.42 2.05 6.16
CA LEU A 169 -28.51 2.20 7.61
C LEU A 169 -27.24 1.74 8.33
N GLU A 170 -26.65 0.63 7.87
CA GLU A 170 -25.42 0.09 8.44
C GLU A 170 -24.23 1.01 8.15
N ASP A 171 -24.06 1.48 6.90
CA ASP A 171 -22.98 2.38 6.51
C ASP A 171 -22.98 3.67 7.34
N ILE A 172 -24.13 4.31 7.49
CA ILE A 172 -24.27 5.52 8.31
C ILE A 172 -23.92 5.26 9.77
N TYR A 173 -24.40 4.11 10.31
CA TYR A 173 -24.12 3.71 11.69
C TYR A 173 -22.63 3.47 11.92
N ILE A 174 -21.99 2.66 11.07
CA ILE A 174 -20.56 2.33 11.24
C ILE A 174 -19.66 3.55 11.02
N GLU A 175 -19.99 4.40 10.05
CA GLU A 175 -19.27 5.66 9.80
C GLU A 175 -19.34 6.60 10.99
N ALA A 176 -20.53 6.75 11.61
CA ALA A 176 -20.68 7.54 12.82
C ALA A 176 -19.82 6.99 13.97
N ARG A 177 -19.79 5.66 14.15
CA ARG A 177 -18.95 4.99 15.16
C ARG A 177 -17.46 5.16 14.86
N MET A 178 -17.08 5.00 13.60
CA MET A 178 -15.69 5.17 13.17
C MET A 178 -15.21 6.61 13.38
N CYS A 179 -16.03 7.59 13.01
CA CYS A 179 -15.74 9.01 13.22
C CYS A 179 -15.61 9.38 14.70
N ALA A 180 -16.40 8.75 15.56
CA ALA A 180 -16.33 8.97 17.01
C ALA A 180 -15.07 8.32 17.62
N ALA A 181 -14.75 7.10 17.22
CA ALA A 181 -13.62 6.35 17.75
C ALA A 181 -12.27 6.88 17.22
N PHE A 182 -12.21 7.33 15.96
CA PHE A 182 -10.99 7.76 15.27
C PHE A 182 -11.17 9.16 14.65
N PRO A 183 -11.09 10.21 15.46
CA PRO A 183 -11.39 11.59 15.03
C PRO A 183 -10.32 12.23 14.12
N GLY A 184 -9.29 11.51 13.75
CA GLY A 184 -8.19 11.96 12.87
C GLY A 184 -8.50 11.83 11.38
N SER A 185 -7.57 11.26 10.63
CA SER A 185 -7.61 11.17 9.16
C SER A 185 -8.82 10.38 8.64
N PHE A 186 -9.22 9.28 9.32
CA PHE A 186 -10.39 8.49 8.92
C PHE A 186 -11.67 9.32 8.92
N ARG A 187 -11.93 10.02 10.01
CA ARG A 187 -13.10 10.88 10.12
C ARG A 187 -13.15 11.92 9.00
N LYS A 188 -12.03 12.57 8.72
CA LYS A 188 -11.95 13.60 7.68
C LYS A 188 -12.20 13.02 6.29
N GLY A 189 -11.58 11.89 6.00
CA GLY A 189 -11.75 11.21 4.73
C GLY A 189 -13.17 10.69 4.52
N ILE A 190 -13.80 10.08 5.55
CA ILE A 190 -15.19 9.64 5.51
C ILE A 190 -16.13 10.82 5.25
N GLN A 191 -15.94 11.93 5.98
CA GLN A 191 -16.78 13.11 5.81
C GLN A 191 -16.62 13.77 4.44
N LEU A 192 -15.39 13.81 3.93
CA LEU A 192 -15.10 14.31 2.58
C LEU A 192 -15.83 13.48 1.52
N ASN A 193 -15.76 12.15 1.62
CA ASN A 193 -16.44 11.24 0.71
C ASN A 193 -17.96 11.38 0.79
N ASN A 194 -18.51 11.46 2.00
CA ASN A 194 -19.95 11.62 2.22
C ASN A 194 -20.47 12.91 1.61
N LEU A 195 -19.74 14.01 1.76
CA LEU A 195 -20.09 15.28 1.13
C LEU A 195 -20.14 15.13 -0.39
N ARG A 196 -19.11 14.53 -0.98
CA ARG A 196 -19.03 14.37 -2.44
C ARG A 196 -20.11 13.45 -2.97
N MET A 197 -20.39 12.34 -2.28
CA MET A 197 -21.46 11.42 -2.66
C MET A 197 -22.84 12.09 -2.54
N LEU A 198 -23.07 12.91 -1.50
CA LEU A 198 -24.30 13.66 -1.32
C LEU A 198 -24.51 14.68 -2.46
N GLU A 199 -23.46 15.37 -2.90
CA GLU A 199 -23.52 16.28 -4.06
C GLU A 199 -23.86 15.58 -5.38
N GLN A 200 -23.55 14.29 -5.49
CA GLN A 200 -23.83 13.48 -6.68
C GLN A 200 -25.25 12.89 -6.71
N ILE A 201 -25.99 12.93 -5.59
CA ILE A 201 -27.38 12.49 -5.58
C ILE A 201 -28.22 13.47 -6.41
N PRO A 202 -28.88 13.01 -7.48
CA PRO A 202 -29.75 13.85 -8.27
C PRO A 202 -30.92 14.38 -7.43
N ASP A 203 -31.41 15.58 -7.71
CA ASP A 203 -32.61 16.06 -7.05
C ASP A 203 -33.86 15.27 -7.50
N LEU A 204 -34.97 15.38 -6.75
CA LEU A 204 -36.17 14.59 -7.00
C LEU A 204 -36.71 14.80 -8.43
N HIS A 205 -36.69 16.05 -8.94
CA HIS A 205 -37.15 16.35 -10.29
C HIS A 205 -36.27 15.69 -11.34
N GLU A 206 -34.98 15.71 -11.16
CA GLU A 206 -34.03 15.06 -12.06
C GLU A 206 -34.22 13.54 -12.07
N GLN A 207 -34.43 12.90 -10.91
CA GLN A 207 -34.71 11.47 -10.82
C GLN A 207 -36.02 11.10 -11.53
N LEU A 208 -37.07 11.89 -11.32
CA LEU A 208 -38.36 11.70 -12.02
C LEU A 208 -38.22 11.92 -13.53
N SER A 209 -37.47 12.93 -13.98
CA SER A 209 -37.27 13.21 -15.40
C SER A 209 -36.42 12.15 -16.11
N ARG A 210 -35.57 11.41 -15.38
CA ARG A 210 -34.75 10.30 -15.87
C ARG A 210 -35.42 8.94 -15.76
N ASP A 211 -36.69 8.92 -15.33
CA ASP A 211 -37.48 7.70 -15.16
C ASP A 211 -36.82 6.64 -14.25
N TYR A 212 -36.30 7.10 -13.12
CA TYR A 212 -35.73 6.21 -12.09
C TYR A 212 -36.84 5.33 -11.50
N GLN A 213 -36.49 4.10 -11.12
CA GLN A 213 -37.43 3.21 -10.44
C GLN A 213 -37.93 3.88 -9.13
N PRO A 214 -39.24 3.78 -8.81
CA PRO A 214 -39.82 4.41 -7.64
C PRO A 214 -39.11 4.06 -6.34
N PHE A 215 -38.74 2.80 -6.15
CA PHE A 215 -37.97 2.35 -5.00
C PHE A 215 -36.60 3.03 -4.92
N THR A 216 -35.90 3.20 -6.05
CA THR A 216 -34.60 3.89 -6.11
C THR A 216 -34.72 5.35 -5.72
N ILE A 217 -35.79 6.06 -6.15
CA ILE A 217 -36.06 7.44 -5.74
C ILE A 217 -36.22 7.54 -4.23
N ALA A 218 -37.04 6.67 -3.63
CA ALA A 218 -37.24 6.63 -2.19
C ALA A 218 -35.92 6.34 -1.43
N THR A 219 -35.13 5.42 -1.95
CA THR A 219 -33.84 5.03 -1.39
C THR A 219 -32.79 6.15 -1.48
N ASN A 220 -32.73 6.89 -2.59
CA ASN A 220 -31.85 8.06 -2.74
C ASN A 220 -32.24 9.20 -1.79
N LEU A 221 -33.53 9.42 -1.55
CA LEU A 221 -34.01 10.39 -0.58
C LEU A 221 -33.67 9.95 0.87
N LEU A 222 -33.83 8.68 1.18
CA LEU A 222 -33.40 8.09 2.45
C LEU A 222 -31.88 8.31 2.68
N LEU A 223 -31.07 8.01 1.68
CA LEU A 223 -29.61 8.20 1.75
C LEU A 223 -29.26 9.67 1.97
N ALA A 224 -29.91 10.58 1.26
CA ALA A 224 -29.71 12.02 1.45
C ALA A 224 -30.09 12.47 2.87
N TYR A 225 -31.22 12.00 3.40
CA TYR A 225 -31.63 12.26 4.77
C TYR A 225 -30.63 11.73 5.79
N CYS A 226 -30.25 10.46 5.70
CA CYS A 226 -29.32 9.84 6.64
C CYS A 226 -27.94 10.51 6.66
N ARG A 227 -27.44 10.97 5.50
CA ARG A 227 -26.10 11.61 5.40
C ARG A 227 -26.09 13.09 5.80
N SER A 228 -27.16 13.83 5.57
CA SER A 228 -27.19 15.28 5.77
C SER A 228 -28.14 15.74 6.88
N GLY A 229 -29.05 14.88 7.33
CA GLY A 229 -30.18 15.27 8.19
C GLY A 229 -31.22 16.16 7.50
N THR A 230 -31.07 16.39 6.18
CA THR A 230 -32.00 17.18 5.38
C THR A 230 -32.19 16.55 4.01
N ILE A 231 -33.38 16.75 3.43
CA ILE A 231 -33.67 16.35 2.06
C ILE A 231 -33.50 17.61 1.21
N SER A 232 -32.58 17.57 0.25
CA SER A 232 -32.43 18.63 -0.75
C SER A 232 -33.62 18.59 -1.69
N ASN A 233 -34.67 19.28 -1.32
CA ASN A 233 -35.84 19.46 -2.18
C ASN A 233 -35.75 20.83 -2.84
N ARG A 234 -35.23 20.92 -4.04
CA ARG A 234 -35.17 22.16 -4.82
C ARG A 234 -36.55 22.56 -5.34
N PHE A 235 -37.54 21.68 -5.24
CA PHE A 235 -38.92 21.92 -5.69
C PHE A 235 -39.87 21.76 -4.50
N HIS A 236 -40.58 22.79 -4.17
CA HIS A 236 -41.62 22.84 -3.13
C HIS A 236 -42.92 22.15 -3.58
N SER A 237 -42.84 20.95 -4.09
CA SER A 237 -44.01 20.17 -4.43
C SER A 237 -44.25 19.09 -3.39
N ASP A 238 -45.49 18.97 -2.95
CA ASP A 238 -45.97 17.80 -2.24
C ASP A 238 -45.63 16.55 -3.08
N SER A 239 -44.91 15.62 -2.48
CA SER A 239 -44.49 14.42 -3.16
C SER A 239 -44.76 13.22 -2.26
N GLU A 240 -45.42 12.19 -2.81
CA GLU A 240 -45.67 10.95 -2.08
C GLU A 240 -44.39 10.29 -1.53
N TYR A 241 -43.24 10.44 -2.21
CA TYR A 241 -41.95 9.92 -1.74
C TYR A 241 -41.50 10.60 -0.44
N LEU A 242 -41.75 11.90 -0.31
CA LEU A 242 -41.38 12.68 0.89
C LEU A 242 -42.33 12.36 2.05
N ASP A 243 -43.63 12.21 1.78
CA ASP A 243 -44.63 11.84 2.79
C ASP A 243 -44.32 10.45 3.37
N VAL A 244 -44.07 9.46 2.52
CA VAL A 244 -43.75 8.10 2.96
C VAL A 244 -42.42 8.04 3.71
N LEU A 245 -41.41 8.84 3.30
CA LEU A 245 -40.15 8.93 4.02
C LEU A 245 -40.34 9.58 5.40
N ALA A 246 -41.18 10.62 5.50
CA ALA A 246 -41.50 11.30 6.76
C ALA A 246 -42.11 10.31 7.78
N ASP A 247 -43.01 9.43 7.34
CA ASP A 247 -43.60 8.38 8.17
C ASP A 247 -42.55 7.38 8.72
N GLY A 248 -41.41 7.23 8.02
CA GLY A 248 -40.30 6.34 8.39
C GLY A 248 -39.24 6.97 9.30
N MET A 249 -39.20 8.31 9.43
CA MET A 249 -38.07 9.01 10.08
C MET A 249 -37.80 8.57 11.52
N GLU A 250 -38.82 8.38 12.34
CA GLU A 250 -38.66 7.95 13.73
C GLU A 250 -37.94 6.60 13.85
N TYR A 251 -38.26 5.67 12.95
CA TYR A 251 -37.62 4.34 12.93
C TYR A 251 -36.18 4.43 12.43
N ILE A 252 -35.92 5.28 11.44
CA ILE A 252 -34.59 5.54 10.89
C ILE A 252 -33.69 6.14 11.99
N ASP A 253 -34.13 7.17 12.67
CA ASP A 253 -33.38 7.84 13.71
C ASP A 253 -33.09 6.90 14.89
N THR A 254 -34.09 6.14 15.33
CA THR A 254 -33.92 5.10 16.37
C THR A 254 -32.89 4.05 15.94
N ALA A 255 -32.91 3.61 14.68
CA ALA A 255 -31.98 2.61 14.17
C ALA A 255 -30.53 3.11 14.10
N LEU A 256 -30.34 4.40 13.78
CA LEU A 256 -29.01 5.01 13.68
C LEU A 256 -28.38 5.29 15.05
N GLU A 257 -29.20 5.52 16.06
CA GLU A 257 -28.74 5.73 17.45
C GLU A 257 -28.45 4.44 18.19
N ALA A 258 -29.19 3.37 17.89
CA ALA A 258 -29.14 2.13 18.63
C ALA A 258 -27.84 1.33 18.37
N PRO A 259 -27.21 0.78 19.43
CA PRO A 259 -25.97 0.02 19.29
C PRO A 259 -26.15 -1.36 18.65
N SER A 260 -27.36 -1.92 18.68
CA SER A 260 -27.63 -3.27 18.21
C SER A 260 -28.09 -3.28 16.74
N ILE A 261 -27.72 -4.33 16.01
CA ILE A 261 -28.15 -4.52 14.63
C ILE A 261 -29.66 -4.76 14.53
N LYS A 262 -30.28 -5.25 15.61
CA LYS A 262 -31.71 -5.61 15.62
C LYS A 262 -32.59 -4.43 15.27
N GLU A 263 -32.32 -3.25 15.85
CA GLU A 263 -33.09 -2.03 15.59
C GLU A 263 -32.94 -1.57 14.14
N ARG A 264 -31.74 -1.73 13.53
CA ARG A 264 -31.53 -1.44 12.09
C ARG A 264 -32.31 -2.42 11.20
N LEU A 265 -32.37 -3.69 11.56
CA LEU A 265 -33.18 -4.69 10.85
C LEU A 265 -34.69 -4.43 10.99
N THR A 266 -35.12 -4.01 12.19
CA THR A 266 -36.52 -3.61 12.43
C THR A 266 -36.89 -2.37 11.60
N ALA A 267 -36.01 -1.37 11.53
CA ALA A 267 -36.22 -0.21 10.67
C ALA A 267 -36.23 -0.58 9.18
N THR A 268 -35.36 -1.51 8.77
CA THR A 268 -35.38 -2.04 7.40
C THR A 268 -36.74 -2.68 7.07
N ASN A 269 -37.27 -3.52 7.97
CA ASN A 269 -38.60 -4.13 7.79
C ASN A 269 -39.69 -3.05 7.68
N CYS A 270 -39.65 -2.05 8.56
CA CYS A 270 -40.59 -0.95 8.54
C CYS A 270 -40.53 -0.19 7.19
N LEU A 271 -39.33 0.11 6.71
CA LEU A 271 -39.13 0.78 5.41
C LEU A 271 -39.61 -0.09 4.22
N LEU A 272 -39.42 -1.40 4.26
CA LEU A 272 -39.96 -2.30 3.21
C LEU A 272 -41.49 -2.22 3.12
N VAL A 273 -42.17 -2.17 4.28
CA VAL A 273 -43.64 -2.04 4.33
C VAL A 273 -44.09 -0.65 3.88
N LEU A 274 -43.42 0.42 4.34
CA LEU A 274 -43.72 1.78 3.92
C LEU A 274 -43.48 1.98 2.42
N PHE A 275 -42.42 1.43 1.88
CA PHE A 275 -42.04 1.55 0.46
C PHE A 275 -42.70 0.49 -0.43
N TRP A 276 -43.63 -0.33 0.10
CA TRP A 276 -44.19 -1.46 -0.64
C TRP A 276 -44.79 -1.04 -1.98
N ASP A 277 -45.54 0.07 -2.04
CA ASP A 277 -46.14 0.56 -3.28
C ASP A 277 -45.07 0.96 -4.33
N PHE A 278 -43.87 1.35 -3.88
CA PHE A 278 -42.70 1.63 -4.75
C PHE A 278 -41.95 0.35 -5.13
N ILE A 279 -42.08 -0.73 -4.34
CA ILE A 279 -41.45 -2.02 -4.60
C ILE A 279 -42.26 -2.90 -5.56
N LYS A 280 -43.56 -2.73 -5.59
CA LYS A 280 -44.47 -3.54 -6.47
C LYS A 280 -44.03 -3.60 -7.94
N PRO A 281 -43.57 -2.51 -8.59
CA PRO A 281 -43.08 -2.58 -9.97
C PRO A 281 -41.88 -3.53 -10.12
N LEU A 282 -40.99 -3.59 -9.13
CA LEU A 282 -39.83 -4.50 -9.11
C LEU A 282 -40.26 -5.96 -8.92
N VAL A 283 -41.35 -6.21 -8.19
CA VAL A 283 -41.91 -7.57 -8.05
C VAL A 283 -42.45 -8.09 -9.38
N GLU A 284 -43.13 -7.25 -10.14
CA GLU A 284 -43.60 -7.63 -11.48
C GLU A 284 -42.43 -7.91 -12.43
N GLU A 285 -41.41 -7.07 -12.41
CA GLU A 285 -40.18 -7.29 -13.18
C GLU A 285 -39.49 -8.61 -12.77
N MET A 286 -39.41 -8.90 -11.46
CA MET A 286 -38.86 -10.16 -10.96
C MET A 286 -39.68 -11.36 -11.44
N ARG A 287 -41.01 -11.27 -11.47
CA ARG A 287 -41.87 -12.35 -12.01
C ARG A 287 -41.58 -12.65 -13.48
N GLU A 288 -41.45 -11.60 -14.29
CA GLU A 288 -41.12 -11.75 -15.72
C GLU A 288 -39.72 -12.40 -15.89
N LYS A 289 -38.75 -11.99 -15.08
CA LYS A 289 -37.39 -12.58 -15.10
C LYS A 289 -37.39 -14.06 -14.69
N LEU A 290 -38.12 -14.43 -13.64
CA LEU A 290 -38.21 -15.82 -13.17
C LEU A 290 -38.90 -16.77 -14.15
N GLU A 291 -39.66 -16.26 -15.15
CA GLU A 291 -40.19 -17.09 -16.23
C GLU A 291 -39.09 -17.53 -17.22
N HIS A 292 -37.98 -16.82 -17.31
CA HIS A 292 -36.94 -16.99 -18.33
C HIS A 292 -35.54 -17.29 -17.81
N GLN A 293 -35.29 -17.07 -16.51
CA GLN A 293 -33.99 -17.15 -15.88
C GLN A 293 -34.06 -17.92 -14.54
N ASP A 294 -32.90 -18.33 -14.00
CA ASP A 294 -32.87 -18.91 -12.67
C ASP A 294 -32.94 -17.84 -11.54
N GLU A 295 -33.24 -18.26 -10.31
CA GLU A 295 -33.40 -17.36 -9.15
C GLU A 295 -32.14 -16.50 -8.88
N THR A 296 -30.96 -17.05 -9.15
CA THR A 296 -29.68 -16.38 -8.88
C THR A 296 -29.44 -15.27 -9.91
N GLU A 297 -29.60 -15.58 -11.19
CA GLU A 297 -29.39 -14.63 -12.30
C GLU A 297 -30.39 -13.48 -12.22
N ALA A 298 -31.70 -13.79 -11.99
CA ALA A 298 -32.70 -12.76 -11.82
C ALA A 298 -32.44 -11.82 -10.63
N THR A 299 -31.93 -12.35 -9.52
CA THR A 299 -31.61 -11.55 -8.33
C THR A 299 -30.36 -10.69 -8.56
N GLU A 300 -29.32 -11.22 -9.22
CA GLU A 300 -28.11 -10.47 -9.57
C GLU A 300 -28.43 -9.32 -10.52
N GLU A 301 -29.26 -9.52 -11.55
CA GLU A 301 -29.67 -8.45 -12.46
C GLU A 301 -30.50 -7.36 -11.77
N LEU A 302 -31.39 -7.72 -10.84
CA LEU A 302 -32.15 -6.73 -10.08
C LEU A 302 -31.23 -5.91 -9.17
N GLN A 303 -30.26 -6.58 -8.51
CA GLN A 303 -29.27 -5.89 -7.69
C GLN A 303 -28.43 -4.91 -8.52
N ASP A 304 -27.95 -5.35 -9.68
CA ASP A 304 -27.17 -4.50 -10.60
C ASP A 304 -27.96 -3.27 -11.06
N LEU A 305 -29.25 -3.43 -11.34
CA LEU A 305 -30.13 -2.32 -11.71
C LEU A 305 -30.26 -1.30 -10.56
N LEU A 306 -30.45 -1.76 -9.34
CA LEU A 306 -30.55 -0.89 -8.17
C LEU A 306 -29.21 -0.18 -7.89
N ASP A 307 -28.10 -0.90 -7.96
CA ASP A 307 -26.77 -0.36 -7.72
C ASP A 307 -26.34 0.70 -8.75
N GLN A 308 -26.83 0.60 -10.00
CA GLN A 308 -26.60 1.62 -11.02
C GLN A 308 -27.35 2.93 -10.74
N GLN A 309 -28.51 2.86 -10.12
CA GLN A 309 -29.39 4.02 -9.90
C GLN A 309 -29.26 4.60 -8.49
N ILE A 310 -28.84 3.81 -7.48
CA ILE A 310 -28.64 4.29 -6.12
C ILE A 310 -27.30 5.04 -6.06
N ALA A 311 -27.35 6.33 -5.79
CA ALA A 311 -26.17 7.18 -5.76
C ALA A 311 -25.34 6.92 -4.49
N GLY A 312 -24.14 6.35 -4.65
CA GLY A 312 -23.13 6.30 -3.59
C GLY A 312 -23.31 5.20 -2.54
N GLY A 313 -24.09 4.18 -2.80
CA GLY A 313 -24.02 2.93 -2.06
C GLY A 313 -22.77 2.14 -2.49
N THR A 314 -21.94 1.72 -1.55
CA THR A 314 -21.00 0.63 -1.80
C THR A 314 -21.78 -0.66 -1.61
N PRO A 315 -21.99 -1.48 -2.67
CA PRO A 315 -22.68 -2.75 -2.51
C PRO A 315 -21.82 -3.65 -1.61
N ILE A 316 -22.38 -4.06 -0.49
CA ILE A 316 -21.81 -5.20 0.25
C ILE A 316 -22.27 -6.45 -0.52
N PRO A 317 -21.35 -7.25 -1.08
CA PRO A 317 -21.76 -8.45 -1.82
C PRO A 317 -22.65 -9.33 -0.97
N LEU A 318 -23.82 -9.71 -1.48
CA LEU A 318 -24.65 -10.78 -0.91
C LEU A 318 -23.79 -12.04 -0.85
N GLY A 319 -23.42 -12.46 0.36
CA GLY A 319 -22.38 -13.44 0.63
C GLY A 319 -22.46 -14.70 -0.23
N LYS A 320 -21.66 -14.75 -1.27
CA LYS A 320 -20.98 -15.96 -1.70
C LYS A 320 -19.52 -15.80 -1.32
N GLY A 321 -19.08 -16.46 -0.26
CA GLY A 321 -17.68 -16.76 -0.09
C GLY A 321 -17.20 -17.48 -1.34
N GLY A 322 -16.46 -16.81 -2.21
CA GLY A 322 -15.91 -17.41 -3.41
C GLY A 322 -16.04 -16.59 -4.68
N GLY A 323 -16.04 -15.26 -4.61
CA GLY A 323 -15.71 -14.47 -5.79
C GLY A 323 -14.24 -14.73 -6.13
N GLU A 324 -13.95 -15.30 -7.29
CA GLU A 324 -12.57 -15.40 -7.80
C GLU A 324 -11.98 -14.00 -7.83
N ALA A 325 -11.09 -13.72 -6.87
CA ALA A 325 -10.32 -12.50 -6.88
C ALA A 325 -9.54 -12.45 -8.21
N LYS A 326 -9.95 -11.57 -9.13
CA LYS A 326 -9.11 -11.24 -10.28
C LYS A 326 -7.75 -10.87 -9.71
N ASN A 327 -6.70 -11.52 -10.19
CA ASN A 327 -5.32 -11.35 -9.74
C ASN A 327 -4.93 -9.87 -9.71
N ILE A 328 -5.07 -9.23 -8.57
CA ILE A 328 -4.48 -7.93 -8.31
C ILE A 328 -3.00 -8.18 -8.01
N PRO A 329 -2.06 -7.54 -8.71
CA PRO A 329 -0.65 -7.74 -8.45
C PRO A 329 -0.34 -7.44 -6.98
N SER A 330 0.21 -8.41 -6.28
CA SER A 330 0.63 -8.25 -4.88
C SER A 330 1.71 -7.18 -4.81
N ALA A 331 1.47 -6.09 -4.08
CA ALA A 331 2.50 -5.11 -3.79
C ALA A 331 3.59 -5.78 -2.94
N LYS A 332 4.83 -5.76 -3.43
CA LYS A 332 5.99 -6.33 -2.73
C LYS A 332 6.31 -5.46 -1.51
N GLY A 333 6.31 -6.07 -0.33
CA GLY A 333 6.60 -5.38 0.92
C GLY A 333 8.05 -4.89 0.99
N GLY A 334 8.23 -3.58 1.11
CA GLY A 334 9.50 -2.96 1.50
C GLY A 334 9.64 -2.92 3.04
N ALA A 335 10.84 -3.13 3.53
CA ALA A 335 11.16 -3.06 4.96
C ALA A 335 11.01 -1.63 5.49
N GLY A 336 10.40 -1.48 6.68
CA GLY A 336 10.20 -0.20 7.32
C GLY A 336 11.50 0.55 7.63
N THR A 337 11.52 1.82 7.35
CA THR A 337 12.56 2.77 7.74
C THR A 337 12.20 3.50 9.03
N ASP A 338 13.24 3.82 9.79
CA ASP A 338 13.23 4.40 11.15
C ASP A 338 12.63 5.83 11.18
N PRO A 339 11.92 6.25 12.25
CA PRO A 339 11.18 7.53 12.31
C PRO A 339 12.04 8.80 12.45
N GLN A 340 13.35 8.75 12.35
CA GLN A 340 14.22 9.89 12.68
C GLN A 340 14.45 10.95 11.58
N ASP A 341 13.86 10.81 10.39
CA ASP A 341 14.07 11.77 9.28
C ASP A 341 12.99 12.88 9.18
N ALA A 342 12.27 13.17 10.25
CA ALA A 342 11.16 14.14 10.27
C ALA A 342 11.56 15.61 9.98
N ASP A 343 12.83 15.96 9.98
CA ASP A 343 13.31 17.36 9.90
C ASP A 343 13.51 17.94 8.48
N PHE A 344 13.17 17.18 7.41
CA PHE A 344 13.49 17.61 6.04
C PHE A 344 12.34 18.26 5.25
N PHE A 345 11.18 18.51 5.86
CA PHE A 345 9.95 18.85 5.16
C PHE A 345 9.50 20.32 5.26
N SER A 346 10.36 21.27 5.00
CA SER A 346 9.94 22.66 4.77
C SER A 346 10.10 23.08 3.31
N SER A 347 9.25 22.60 2.40
CA SER A 347 9.21 23.10 1.04
C SER A 347 7.98 23.99 0.80
N LYS A 348 8.18 25.03 -0.03
CA LYS A 348 7.16 26.03 -0.38
C LYS A 348 5.91 25.38 -1.01
N GLY A 349 6.08 24.32 -1.78
CA GLY A 349 5.00 23.57 -2.42
C GLY A 349 4.08 22.83 -1.42
N ARG A 350 4.62 22.37 -0.26
CA ARG A 350 3.84 21.77 0.80
C ARG A 350 2.89 22.79 1.45
N GLN A 351 3.36 24.02 1.69
CA GLN A 351 2.53 25.07 2.25
C GLN A 351 1.43 25.54 1.29
N GLU A 352 1.72 25.53 -0.02
CA GLU A 352 0.73 25.85 -1.06
C GLU A 352 -0.34 24.76 -1.17
N SER A 353 0.02 23.48 -1.17
CA SER A 353 -0.91 22.35 -1.18
C SER A 353 -1.75 22.27 0.09
N LEU A 354 -1.18 22.61 1.26
CA LEU A 354 -1.90 22.71 2.52
C LEU A 354 -2.97 23.81 2.48
N LYS A 355 -2.61 25.01 2.00
CA LYS A 355 -3.52 26.14 1.88
C LYS A 355 -4.65 25.88 0.89
N GLU A 356 -4.36 25.21 -0.23
CA GLU A 356 -5.36 24.83 -1.22
C GLU A 356 -6.32 23.79 -0.65
N ALA A 357 -5.81 22.77 0.03
CA ALA A 357 -6.63 21.78 0.73
C ALA A 357 -7.48 22.42 1.84
N GLU A 358 -6.90 23.31 2.66
CA GLU A 358 -7.62 24.04 3.69
C GLU A 358 -8.76 24.91 3.11
N LYS A 359 -8.51 25.57 1.97
CA LYS A 359 -9.51 26.40 1.30
C LYS A 359 -10.67 25.57 0.76
N VAL A 360 -10.39 24.50 0.02
CA VAL A 360 -11.42 23.61 -0.53
C VAL A 360 -12.24 22.97 0.60
N MET A 361 -11.58 22.54 1.67
CA MET A 361 -12.27 21.94 2.82
C MET A 361 -13.05 22.96 3.65
N ALA A 362 -12.59 24.20 3.75
CA ALA A 362 -13.35 25.24 4.42
C ALA A 362 -14.63 25.60 3.64
N GLU A 363 -14.56 25.63 2.31
CA GLU A 363 -15.73 25.89 1.45
C GLU A 363 -16.72 24.71 1.49
N GLU A 364 -16.25 23.48 1.38
CA GLU A 364 -17.09 22.27 1.40
C GLU A 364 -17.54 21.90 2.82
N GLY A 365 -16.67 22.02 3.82
CA GLY A 365 -17.00 21.82 5.23
C GLY A 365 -18.01 22.82 5.76
N GLY A 366 -18.02 24.06 5.24
CA GLY A 366 -19.01 25.05 5.54
C GLY A 366 -20.43 24.63 5.10
N ARG A 367 -20.55 23.94 3.97
CA ARG A 367 -21.84 23.41 3.49
C ARG A 367 -22.37 22.27 4.37
N ILE A 368 -21.52 21.34 4.80
CA ILE A 368 -21.91 20.27 5.75
C ILE A 368 -22.28 20.88 7.11
N ALA A 369 -21.49 21.83 7.61
CA ALA A 369 -21.77 22.50 8.88
C ALA A 369 -23.11 23.24 8.84
N LEU A 370 -23.44 23.91 7.72
CA LEU A 370 -24.73 24.58 7.52
C LEU A 370 -25.90 23.58 7.45
N ALA A 371 -25.76 22.49 6.73
CA ALA A 371 -26.78 21.45 6.62
C ALA A 371 -27.10 20.81 7.99
N LYS A 372 -26.08 20.58 8.82
CA LYS A 372 -26.26 20.03 10.17
C LYS A 372 -26.62 21.04 11.25
N THR A 373 -26.24 22.28 11.08
CA THR A 373 -26.69 23.35 12.00
C THR A 373 -28.21 23.50 11.95
N SER A 374 -28.85 23.28 10.80
CA SER A 374 -30.31 23.24 10.72
C SER A 374 -30.88 22.00 11.43
N ALA A 375 -30.30 20.83 11.32
CA ALA A 375 -30.75 19.64 12.05
C ALA A 375 -30.53 19.74 13.58
N ILE A 376 -29.46 20.41 14.03
CA ILE A 376 -29.19 20.69 15.45
C ILE A 376 -30.22 21.67 16.02
N LEU A 377 -30.66 22.67 15.23
CA LEU A 377 -31.68 23.61 15.63
C LEU A 377 -33.07 22.98 15.79
N ASP A 378 -33.32 21.85 15.10
CA ASP A 378 -34.57 21.08 15.20
C ASP A 378 -34.57 20.05 16.36
N GLY A 379 -33.51 20.03 17.19
CA GLY A 379 -33.47 19.23 18.43
C GLY A 379 -33.06 17.77 18.30
N ASN A 380 -32.69 17.32 17.10
CA ASN A 380 -32.24 15.96 16.84
C ASN A 380 -30.70 15.91 16.64
N ASP A 381 -29.95 16.16 17.71
CA ASP A 381 -28.49 16.05 17.69
C ASP A 381 -28.07 14.63 18.01
N PRO A 382 -27.54 13.83 17.05
CA PRO A 382 -26.97 12.51 17.32
C PRO A 382 -25.61 12.57 18.03
N GLY A 383 -25.28 13.68 18.71
CA GLY A 383 -24.05 13.81 19.51
C GLY A 383 -22.77 13.99 18.71
N VAL A 384 -22.85 14.24 17.42
CA VAL A 384 -21.68 14.42 16.54
C VAL A 384 -21.65 15.85 16.00
N THR A 385 -20.93 16.73 16.70
CA THR A 385 -20.69 18.11 16.25
C THR A 385 -19.68 18.14 15.10
N TYR A 386 -20.14 18.26 13.86
CA TYR A 386 -19.27 18.29 12.67
C TYR A 386 -18.51 19.62 12.49
N ALA A 387 -19.01 20.73 13.03
CA ALA A 387 -18.43 22.06 12.81
C ALA A 387 -17.05 22.28 13.44
N SER A 388 -16.77 21.67 14.60
CA SER A 388 -15.45 21.80 15.27
C SER A 388 -14.35 20.95 14.67
N GLN A 389 -14.67 20.10 13.68
CA GLN A 389 -13.79 19.08 13.16
C GLN A 389 -12.94 19.54 11.98
N TYR A 390 -13.40 20.57 11.28
CA TYR A 390 -12.68 21.14 10.14
C TYR A 390 -11.74 22.28 10.54
N ALA A 391 -11.84 22.80 11.75
CA ALA A 391 -10.98 23.88 12.27
C ALA A 391 -9.75 23.35 13.03
N GLY A 392 -9.49 22.05 13.03
CA GLY A 392 -8.48 21.47 13.92
C GLY A 392 -7.15 21.14 13.25
N THR A 393 -6.12 21.05 14.08
CA THR A 393 -4.72 20.69 13.82
C THR A 393 -4.50 19.40 13.04
N GLY A 394 -5.48 18.51 12.93
CA GLY A 394 -5.37 17.23 12.25
C GLY A 394 -5.18 17.28 10.73
N TYR A 395 -5.40 18.43 10.09
CA TYR A 395 -5.12 18.63 8.67
C TYR A 395 -3.64 18.66 8.36
N GLU A 396 -2.88 19.33 9.20
CA GLU A 396 -1.43 19.42 9.07
C GLU A 396 -0.81 18.02 9.17
N ASP A 397 -1.31 17.21 10.11
CA ASP A 397 -0.83 15.86 10.32
C ASP A 397 -1.10 14.97 9.09
N ALA A 398 -2.34 14.97 8.57
CA ALA A 398 -2.70 14.19 7.39
C ALA A 398 -1.92 14.62 6.14
N ALA A 399 -1.74 15.93 5.94
CA ALA A 399 -0.96 16.44 4.81
C ALA A 399 0.53 16.12 4.95
N SER A 400 1.07 16.14 6.16
CA SER A 400 2.45 15.73 6.44
C SER A 400 2.67 14.26 6.12
N ASP A 401 1.75 13.39 6.54
CA ASP A 401 1.81 11.97 6.27
C ASP A 401 1.74 11.67 4.77
N ILE A 402 0.79 12.28 4.07
CA ILE A 402 0.64 12.09 2.61
C ILE A 402 1.87 12.63 1.88
N ALA A 403 2.42 13.78 2.29
CA ALA A 403 3.65 14.32 1.69
C ALA A 403 4.87 13.41 1.95
N ARG A 404 4.97 12.81 3.15
CA ARG A 404 6.00 11.82 3.47
C ARG A 404 5.88 10.60 2.58
N VAL A 405 4.69 10.04 2.46
CA VAL A 405 4.41 8.86 1.61
C VAL A 405 4.69 9.16 0.14
N LEU A 406 4.36 10.37 -0.35
CA LEU A 406 4.69 10.78 -1.71
C LEU A 406 6.20 10.78 -1.95
N LYS A 407 6.98 11.28 -0.98
CA LYS A 407 8.44 11.27 -1.07
C LYS A 407 8.99 9.85 -1.01
N GLU A 408 8.42 8.97 -0.18
CA GLU A 408 8.81 7.56 -0.13
C GLU A 408 8.54 6.88 -1.48
N ALA A 409 7.37 7.05 -2.07
CA ALA A 409 7.03 6.53 -3.39
C ALA A 409 7.97 7.06 -4.50
N ALA A 410 8.22 8.37 -4.51
CA ALA A 410 9.17 8.98 -5.44
C ALA A 410 10.62 8.48 -5.22
N THR A 411 10.99 8.19 -3.97
CA THR A 411 12.32 7.63 -3.65
C THR A 411 12.44 6.19 -4.15
N GLU A 412 11.43 5.35 -3.92
CA GLU A 412 11.39 3.97 -4.42
C GLU A 412 11.52 3.95 -5.95
N LYS A 413 10.74 4.78 -6.65
CA LYS A 413 10.78 4.87 -8.11
C LYS A 413 12.13 5.37 -8.60
N ALA A 414 12.65 6.47 -8.05
CA ALA A 414 13.95 7.00 -8.42
C ALA A 414 15.11 6.02 -8.17
N GLN A 415 15.03 5.23 -7.10
CA GLN A 415 16.00 4.17 -6.84
C GLN A 415 15.90 3.04 -7.86
N ALA A 416 14.69 2.60 -8.21
CA ALA A 416 14.48 1.58 -9.23
C ALA A 416 15.02 2.01 -10.61
N ASP A 417 14.70 3.24 -11.02
CA ASP A 417 15.18 3.81 -12.27
C ASP A 417 16.71 3.96 -12.28
N TYR A 418 17.30 4.37 -11.16
CA TYR A 418 18.75 4.46 -11.01
C TYR A 418 19.43 3.09 -11.15
N GLU A 419 18.91 2.07 -10.47
CA GLU A 419 19.45 0.70 -10.53
C GLU A 419 19.29 0.09 -11.94
N GLN A 420 18.20 0.41 -12.64
CA GLN A 420 18.03 0.02 -14.03
C GLN A 420 19.10 0.69 -14.92
N GLN A 421 19.29 2.01 -14.80
CA GLN A 421 20.35 2.73 -15.53
C GLN A 421 21.73 2.15 -15.21
N LEU A 422 22.01 1.85 -13.94
CA LEU A 422 23.27 1.22 -13.53
C LEU A 422 23.47 -0.14 -14.22
N SER A 423 22.43 -0.96 -14.30
CA SER A 423 22.48 -2.26 -14.98
C SER A 423 22.78 -2.11 -16.48
N GLU A 424 22.16 -1.12 -17.14
CA GLU A 424 22.41 -0.81 -18.56
C GLU A 424 23.84 -0.29 -18.79
N GLU A 425 24.33 0.59 -17.91
CA GLU A 425 25.70 1.12 -17.95
C GLU A 425 26.74 -0.01 -17.76
N LEU A 426 26.49 -0.96 -16.85
CA LEU A 426 27.34 -2.13 -16.62
C LEU A 426 27.37 -3.05 -17.85
N GLN A 427 26.20 -3.32 -18.45
CA GLN A 427 26.12 -4.13 -19.68
C GLN A 427 26.86 -3.46 -20.83
N LYS A 428 26.70 -2.15 -20.99
CA LYS A 428 27.46 -1.39 -21.99
C LYS A 428 28.97 -1.46 -21.73
N ALA A 429 29.39 -1.28 -20.47
CA ALA A 429 30.80 -1.41 -20.10
C ALA A 429 31.36 -2.79 -20.38
N ALA A 430 30.56 -3.87 -20.20
CA ALA A 430 30.96 -5.22 -20.55
C ALA A 430 31.14 -5.41 -22.07
N ASN A 431 30.26 -4.82 -22.86
CA ASN A 431 30.33 -4.90 -24.32
C ASN A 431 31.52 -4.10 -24.90
N ASP A 432 31.93 -3.02 -24.22
CA ASP A 432 33.05 -2.16 -24.65
C ASP A 432 34.44 -2.76 -24.36
N ILE A 433 34.52 -3.83 -23.55
CA ILE A 433 35.78 -4.48 -23.17
C ILE A 433 36.26 -5.40 -24.29
N HIS A 434 37.52 -5.24 -24.67
CA HIS A 434 38.18 -6.20 -25.55
C HIS A 434 38.80 -7.36 -24.75
N TYR A 435 38.15 -8.53 -24.76
CA TYR A 435 38.55 -9.69 -23.95
C TYR A 435 39.77 -10.44 -24.43
N GLY A 436 40.41 -9.98 -25.51
CA GLY A 436 41.60 -10.56 -26.09
C GLY A 436 41.30 -11.67 -27.11
N ASN A 437 42.34 -12.13 -27.82
CA ASN A 437 42.18 -13.08 -28.90
C ASN A 437 41.71 -14.48 -28.44
N ALA A 438 42.05 -14.87 -27.21
CA ALA A 438 41.62 -16.13 -26.63
C ALA A 438 40.10 -16.19 -26.37
N HIS A 439 39.48 -15.04 -26.23
CA HIS A 439 38.04 -14.87 -25.97
C HIS A 439 37.34 -14.13 -27.10
N ALA A 440 37.87 -14.21 -28.34
CA ALA A 440 37.28 -13.54 -29.49
C ALA A 440 35.85 -14.05 -29.74
N GLY A 441 34.88 -13.13 -29.77
CA GLY A 441 33.46 -13.45 -29.97
C GLY A 441 32.71 -13.93 -28.72
N ILE A 442 33.31 -13.84 -27.53
CA ILE A 442 32.61 -14.09 -26.26
C ILE A 442 31.61 -12.95 -25.97
N HIS A 443 30.40 -13.33 -25.60
CA HIS A 443 29.42 -12.43 -25.03
C HIS A 443 29.51 -12.48 -23.52
N VAL A 444 29.56 -11.30 -22.89
CA VAL A 444 29.47 -11.15 -21.42
C VAL A 444 28.12 -10.52 -21.10
N THR A 445 27.28 -11.27 -20.41
CA THR A 445 25.95 -10.82 -20.00
C THR A 445 25.96 -10.51 -18.51
N ILE A 446 25.45 -9.34 -18.12
CA ILE A 446 25.33 -8.93 -16.72
C ILE A 446 23.91 -9.14 -16.22
N HIS A 447 23.76 -9.89 -15.16
CA HIS A 447 22.51 -10.14 -14.46
C HIS A 447 22.54 -9.42 -13.11
N ARG A 448 21.60 -8.50 -12.88
CA ARG A 448 21.40 -7.86 -11.59
C ARG A 448 19.93 -7.95 -11.20
N VAL A 449 19.67 -8.49 -10.03
CA VAL A 449 18.31 -8.61 -9.50
C VAL A 449 17.82 -7.20 -9.16
N GLN A 450 16.80 -6.72 -9.87
CA GLN A 450 16.20 -5.40 -9.65
C GLN A 450 15.25 -5.46 -8.46
N ASP A 451 14.24 -6.29 -8.55
CA ASP A 451 13.25 -6.53 -7.51
C ASP A 451 13.72 -7.63 -6.57
N ILE A 452 13.88 -7.31 -5.30
CA ILE A 452 14.33 -8.29 -4.30
C ILE A 452 13.13 -9.10 -3.79
N PRO A 453 13.07 -10.41 -4.07
CA PRO A 453 12.01 -11.25 -3.52
C PRO A 453 12.09 -11.34 -1.99
N ASP A 454 10.94 -11.35 -1.30
CA ASP A 454 10.85 -11.52 0.16
C ASP A 454 11.61 -12.75 0.68
N ARG A 455 11.73 -13.78 -0.15
CA ARG A 455 12.53 -14.97 0.15
C ARG A 455 13.98 -14.62 0.47
N LEU A 456 14.61 -13.75 -0.34
CA LEU A 456 16.02 -13.37 -0.15
C LEU A 456 16.21 -12.53 1.11
N ILE A 457 15.25 -11.67 1.42
CA ILE A 457 15.25 -10.87 2.65
C ILE A 457 15.22 -11.78 3.88
N ARG A 458 14.26 -12.71 3.93
CA ARG A 458 14.13 -13.67 5.06
C ARG A 458 15.36 -14.54 5.22
N GLN A 459 15.91 -15.05 4.10
CA GLN A 459 17.13 -15.85 4.13
C GLN A 459 18.33 -15.06 4.65
N TYR A 460 18.44 -13.78 4.30
CA TYR A 460 19.50 -12.93 4.82
C TYR A 460 19.34 -12.70 6.32
N GLU A 461 18.15 -12.36 6.79
CA GLU A 461 17.86 -12.13 8.22
C GLU A 461 18.17 -13.35 9.08
N GLU A 462 17.96 -14.56 8.56
CA GLU A 462 18.29 -15.81 9.24
C GLU A 462 19.81 -16.04 9.33
N VAL A 463 20.53 -15.82 8.22
CA VAL A 463 21.95 -16.19 8.09
C VAL A 463 22.91 -15.10 8.57
N ALA A 464 22.56 -13.82 8.42
CA ALA A 464 23.47 -12.69 8.64
C ALA A 464 23.92 -12.47 10.10
N PRO A 465 23.10 -12.62 11.17
CA PRO A 465 23.48 -12.21 12.52
C PRO A 465 24.81 -12.74 13.05
N PRO A 466 25.18 -14.03 12.89
CA PRO A 466 26.49 -14.53 13.29
C PRO A 466 27.62 -13.97 12.42
N LEU A 467 27.37 -13.73 11.12
CA LEU A 467 28.36 -13.23 10.17
C LEU A 467 28.68 -11.76 10.41
N LEU A 468 27.68 -10.93 10.74
CA LEU A 468 27.86 -9.54 11.11
C LEU A 468 28.68 -9.38 12.39
N ARG A 469 28.57 -10.33 13.34
CA ARG A 469 29.46 -10.36 14.53
C ARG A 469 30.90 -10.66 14.13
N ALA A 470 31.11 -11.54 13.16
CA ALA A 470 32.47 -11.80 12.66
C ALA A 470 33.05 -10.58 11.93
N SER A 471 32.25 -9.90 11.11
CA SER A 471 32.63 -8.64 10.45
C SER A 471 33.05 -7.57 11.48
N LYS A 472 32.27 -7.35 12.54
CA LYS A 472 32.61 -6.40 13.63
C LYS A 472 33.94 -6.73 14.33
N ARG A 473 34.24 -8.00 14.54
CA ARG A 473 35.54 -8.43 15.09
C ARG A 473 36.67 -8.08 14.12
N LEU A 474 36.49 -8.33 12.84
CA LEU A 474 37.46 -7.98 11.81
C LEU A 474 37.70 -6.47 11.75
N GLN A 475 36.60 -5.67 11.77
CA GLN A 475 36.67 -4.21 11.83
C GLN A 475 37.49 -3.71 13.03
N SER A 476 37.23 -4.22 14.23
CA SER A 476 37.94 -3.82 15.45
C SER A 476 39.43 -4.18 15.42
N SER A 477 39.82 -5.21 14.67
CA SER A 477 41.22 -5.62 14.51
C SER A 477 41.94 -4.79 13.46
N ILE A 478 41.30 -4.42 12.38
CA ILE A 478 41.93 -3.75 11.22
C ILE A 478 41.90 -2.21 11.37
N LEU A 479 40.85 -1.64 11.96
CA LEU A 479 40.68 -0.19 12.08
C LEU A 479 41.87 0.52 12.74
N PRO A 480 42.49 -0.01 13.85
CA PRO A 480 43.69 0.59 14.44
C PRO A 480 44.87 0.61 13.47
N LEU A 481 45.07 -0.46 12.70
CA LEU A 481 46.17 -0.56 11.73
C LEU A 481 46.02 0.46 10.59
N LEU A 482 44.80 0.64 10.08
CA LEU A 482 44.50 1.65 9.03
C LEU A 482 44.73 3.07 9.56
N LYS A 483 44.36 3.36 10.80
CA LYS A 483 44.59 4.65 11.44
C LYS A 483 46.08 4.91 11.67
N GLU A 484 46.83 3.93 12.13
CA GLU A 484 48.28 4.05 12.38
C GLU A 484 49.04 4.30 11.07
N GLU A 485 48.62 3.72 9.95
CA GLU A 485 49.18 4.01 8.61
C GLU A 485 48.86 5.43 8.15
N ALA A 486 47.61 5.92 8.36
CA ALA A 486 47.18 7.24 7.93
C ALA A 486 47.81 8.39 8.74
N GLU A 487 47.91 8.23 10.06
CA GLU A 487 48.40 9.28 10.95
C GLU A 487 49.93 9.40 10.94
N GLY A 488 50.61 8.38 10.43
CA GLY A 488 52.05 8.26 10.64
C GLY A 488 52.39 7.98 12.10
N GLY A 489 53.64 7.81 12.40
CA GLY A 489 54.00 7.54 13.79
C GLY A 489 55.48 7.27 14.03
N LYS A 490 55.85 7.10 15.26
CA LYS A 490 57.19 6.67 15.65
C LYS A 490 57.21 5.15 15.76
N GLN A 491 57.83 4.49 14.79
CA GLN A 491 58.16 3.08 14.94
C GLN A 491 59.34 2.95 15.87
N LYS A 492 59.17 2.27 17.00
CA LYS A 492 60.19 2.03 18.03
C LYS A 492 60.69 0.60 17.92
N ASN A 493 61.74 0.32 18.65
CA ASN A 493 62.34 -1.01 18.80
C ASN A 493 62.79 -1.59 17.45
N LEU A 494 63.44 -0.78 16.61
CA LEU A 494 64.02 -1.20 15.36
C LEU A 494 65.49 -1.51 15.52
N LEU A 495 65.99 -2.53 14.80
CA LEU A 495 67.39 -2.89 14.75
C LEU A 495 68.25 -1.86 13.99
N TYR A 496 67.62 -1.08 13.09
CA TYR A 496 68.28 -0.06 12.26
C TYR A 496 67.42 1.21 12.16
N GLY A 497 68.03 2.39 12.22
CA GLY A 497 67.32 3.65 12.06
C GLY A 497 68.28 4.86 12.19
N ARG A 498 67.77 6.08 11.80
CA ARG A 498 68.55 7.32 11.91
C ARG A 498 68.55 7.96 13.30
N ARG A 499 67.66 7.54 14.18
CA ARG A 499 67.54 8.07 15.54
C ARG A 499 67.52 6.94 16.55
N LEU A 500 68.22 7.13 17.68
CA LEU A 500 68.23 6.20 18.81
C LEU A 500 67.11 6.56 19.80
N ASP A 501 66.42 5.55 20.31
CA ASP A 501 65.51 5.69 21.44
C ASP A 501 66.28 5.42 22.75
N MET A 502 66.64 6.49 23.45
CA MET A 502 67.35 6.38 24.70
C MET A 502 66.63 5.58 25.78
N ARG A 503 65.29 5.41 25.62
CA ARG A 503 64.45 4.64 26.54
C ARG A 503 64.48 3.13 26.27
N SER A 504 64.94 2.73 25.08
CA SER A 504 65.01 1.32 24.67
C SER A 504 66.38 0.67 24.92
N PHE A 505 67.38 1.37 25.51
CA PHE A 505 68.70 0.83 25.80
C PHE A 505 68.72 -0.32 26.83
N HIS A 506 67.61 -0.58 27.49
CA HIS A 506 67.44 -1.74 28.36
C HIS A 506 67.08 -3.03 27.59
N HIS A 507 66.74 -2.96 26.28
CA HIS A 507 66.50 -4.14 25.47
C HIS A 507 67.85 -4.80 25.09
N GLN A 508 67.97 -6.08 25.39
CA GLN A 508 69.22 -6.84 25.12
C GLN A 508 69.31 -7.34 23.66
N ASP A 509 68.27 -7.09 22.83
CA ASP A 509 68.14 -7.55 21.46
C ASP A 509 68.70 -6.57 20.41
N GLY A 510 69.25 -5.43 20.82
CA GLY A 510 69.82 -4.42 19.93
C GLY A 510 68.77 -3.52 19.25
N SER A 511 67.52 -3.60 19.63
CA SER A 511 66.41 -2.84 19.02
C SER A 511 66.28 -1.41 19.60
N PHE A 512 67.30 -0.57 19.35
CA PHE A 512 67.42 0.77 19.96
C PHE A 512 66.96 1.93 19.04
N PHE A 513 66.57 1.64 17.81
CA PHE A 513 66.32 2.71 16.85
C PHE A 513 64.83 3.06 16.74
N ILE A 514 64.59 4.36 16.43
CA ILE A 514 63.30 4.92 16.12
C ILE A 514 63.32 5.42 14.66
N ARG A 515 62.26 5.15 13.94
CA ARG A 515 61.95 5.74 12.67
C ARG A 515 60.67 6.56 12.78
N THR A 516 60.72 7.84 12.45
CA THR A 516 59.48 8.62 12.27
C THR A 516 58.97 8.36 10.88
N ARG A 517 57.76 7.81 10.78
CA ARG A 517 57.02 7.65 9.54
C ARG A 517 56.21 8.94 9.35
N LEU A 518 56.38 9.62 8.25
CA LEU A 518 55.52 10.74 7.88
C LEU A 518 54.11 10.20 7.66
N PRO A 519 53.05 11.02 7.94
CA PRO A 519 51.71 10.66 7.51
C PRO A 519 51.73 10.28 6.02
N ALA A 520 51.24 9.11 5.70
CA ALA A 520 51.05 8.73 4.32
C ALA A 520 49.81 9.46 3.74
N ASP A 521 49.81 9.76 2.49
CA ASP A 521 48.55 10.14 1.81
C ASP A 521 47.50 9.10 2.14
N GLU A 522 46.25 9.54 2.41
CA GLU A 522 45.12 8.65 2.72
C GLU A 522 45.10 7.48 1.73
N GLN A 523 45.36 6.30 2.22
CA GLN A 523 45.31 5.11 1.40
C GLN A 523 43.85 4.74 1.21
N ARG A 524 43.32 5.11 0.05
CA ARG A 524 41.96 4.75 -0.34
C ARG A 524 42.00 3.39 -1.02
N LEU A 525 41.32 2.42 -0.42
CA LEU A 525 41.19 1.06 -0.91
C LEU A 525 39.83 0.90 -1.63
N ALA A 526 39.84 0.22 -2.78
CA ALA A 526 38.64 -0.34 -3.40
C ALA A 526 38.79 -1.87 -3.51
N VAL A 527 37.70 -2.59 -3.28
CA VAL A 527 37.70 -4.06 -3.24
C VAL A 527 36.77 -4.61 -4.32
N GLY A 528 37.25 -5.56 -5.10
CA GLY A 528 36.46 -6.40 -6.00
C GLY A 528 36.50 -7.85 -5.52
N LEU A 529 35.35 -8.50 -5.47
CA LEU A 529 35.23 -9.92 -5.19
C LEU A 529 34.58 -10.62 -6.38
N LEU A 530 35.24 -11.64 -6.92
CA LEU A 530 34.71 -12.50 -7.98
C LEU A 530 34.55 -13.91 -7.44
N ILE A 531 33.39 -14.51 -7.64
CA ILE A 531 33.04 -15.81 -7.09
C ILE A 531 32.66 -16.73 -8.24
N ASP A 532 33.29 -17.89 -8.25
CA ASP A 532 32.93 -18.99 -9.13
C ASP A 532 31.60 -19.61 -8.72
N GLU A 533 30.64 -19.63 -9.63
CA GLU A 533 29.31 -20.23 -9.46
C GLU A 533 29.14 -21.46 -10.34
N SER A 534 30.25 -22.15 -10.65
CA SER A 534 30.19 -23.41 -11.38
C SER A 534 29.53 -24.51 -10.55
N GLY A 535 29.00 -25.54 -11.23
CA GLY A 535 28.31 -26.65 -10.58
C GLY A 535 29.17 -27.40 -9.56
N SER A 536 30.51 -27.36 -9.66
CA SER A 536 31.44 -27.95 -8.69
C SER A 536 31.38 -27.24 -7.32
N MET A 537 31.01 -25.96 -7.29
CA MET A 537 30.84 -25.18 -6.07
C MET A 537 29.64 -25.63 -5.22
N GLY A 538 28.69 -26.38 -5.80
CA GLY A 538 27.60 -27.03 -5.07
C GLY A 538 28.05 -28.20 -4.18
N TRP A 539 29.22 -28.75 -4.42
CA TRP A 539 29.73 -29.89 -3.66
C TRP A 539 30.31 -29.43 -2.31
N GLY A 540 29.90 -30.10 -1.22
CA GLY A 540 30.44 -29.83 0.12
C GLY A 540 30.20 -28.41 0.60
N ASP A 541 29.06 -27.83 0.28
CA ASP A 541 28.62 -26.47 0.72
C ASP A 541 29.59 -25.32 0.37
N ARG A 542 30.43 -25.47 -0.65
CA ARG A 542 31.43 -24.45 -1.02
C ARG A 542 30.79 -23.12 -1.38
N ILE A 543 29.74 -23.13 -2.20
CA ILE A 543 28.99 -21.90 -2.56
C ILE A 543 28.36 -21.23 -1.33
N THR A 544 27.88 -22.03 -0.37
CA THR A 544 27.35 -21.50 0.89
C THR A 544 28.44 -20.79 1.72
N HIS A 545 29.66 -21.36 1.74
CA HIS A 545 30.80 -20.73 2.42
C HIS A 545 31.29 -19.47 1.68
N ALA A 546 31.31 -19.48 0.34
CA ALA A 546 31.63 -18.32 -0.49
C ALA A 546 30.63 -17.17 -0.21
N ARG A 547 29.33 -17.47 -0.20
CA ARG A 547 28.27 -16.52 0.12
C ARG A 547 28.42 -15.93 1.53
N LYS A 548 28.70 -16.75 2.54
CA LYS A 548 28.96 -16.26 3.92
C LYS A 548 30.19 -15.34 3.95
N THR A 549 31.24 -15.66 3.22
CA THR A 549 32.44 -14.82 3.09
C THR A 549 32.12 -13.50 2.42
N ALA A 550 31.30 -13.52 1.36
CA ALA A 550 30.84 -12.32 0.66
C ALA A 550 30.04 -11.40 1.58
N ILE A 551 29.13 -11.93 2.41
CA ILE A 551 28.36 -11.15 3.40
C ILE A 551 29.29 -10.48 4.41
N VAL A 552 30.27 -11.20 4.96
CA VAL A 552 31.24 -10.65 5.94
C VAL A 552 32.07 -9.55 5.29
N LEU A 553 32.56 -9.77 4.07
CA LEU A 553 33.39 -8.81 3.35
C LEU A 553 32.59 -7.55 2.94
N TYR A 554 31.36 -7.75 2.48
CA TYR A 554 30.46 -6.66 2.14
C TYR A 554 30.19 -5.74 3.34
N ASP A 555 29.74 -6.32 4.45
CA ASP A 555 29.46 -5.57 5.67
C ASP A 555 30.72 -4.87 6.21
N PHE A 556 31.88 -5.56 6.16
CA PHE A 556 33.15 -4.97 6.55
C PHE A 556 33.50 -3.75 5.69
N CYS A 557 33.40 -3.85 4.37
CA CYS A 557 33.74 -2.77 3.46
C CYS A 557 32.77 -1.59 3.62
N VAL A 558 31.46 -1.85 3.63
CA VAL A 558 30.44 -0.82 3.79
C VAL A 558 30.60 -0.07 5.12
N SER A 559 30.80 -0.79 6.22
CA SER A 559 30.98 -0.20 7.56
C SER A 559 32.22 0.69 7.66
N LEU A 560 33.25 0.43 6.88
CA LEU A 560 34.48 1.24 6.84
C LEU A 560 34.49 2.27 5.70
N GLY A 561 33.41 2.38 4.92
CA GLY A 561 33.34 3.27 3.76
C GLY A 561 34.30 2.88 2.63
N ILE A 562 34.66 1.60 2.52
CA ILE A 562 35.50 1.06 1.46
C ILE A 562 34.60 0.68 0.28
N PRO A 563 34.76 1.27 -0.90
CA PRO A 563 34.01 0.86 -2.09
C PRO A 563 34.23 -0.63 -2.40
N VAL A 564 33.15 -1.35 -2.60
CA VAL A 564 33.18 -2.79 -2.85
C VAL A 564 32.25 -3.16 -4.00
N THR A 565 32.71 -4.09 -4.86
CA THR A 565 31.87 -4.72 -5.88
C THR A 565 32.00 -6.23 -5.74
N ILE A 566 30.89 -6.96 -5.94
CA ILE A 566 30.83 -8.42 -5.78
C ILE A 566 30.09 -9.02 -6.96
N TYR A 567 30.77 -9.89 -7.67
CA TYR A 567 30.23 -10.62 -8.81
C TYR A 567 30.32 -12.14 -8.59
N GLY A 568 29.26 -12.84 -9.00
CA GLY A 568 29.35 -14.25 -9.34
C GLY A 568 29.57 -14.43 -10.84
N HIS A 569 30.16 -15.54 -11.27
CA HIS A 569 30.24 -15.84 -12.69
C HIS A 569 29.96 -17.32 -12.97
N SER A 570 29.36 -17.54 -14.14
CA SER A 570 29.11 -18.86 -14.69
C SER A 570 29.15 -18.81 -16.21
N THR A 571 29.16 -19.97 -16.87
CA THR A 571 29.01 -20.00 -18.33
C THR A 571 27.54 -19.90 -18.73
N ASP A 572 27.28 -19.12 -19.78
CA ASP A 572 26.05 -19.13 -20.54
C ASP A 572 26.29 -19.75 -21.90
N TYR A 573 25.24 -20.14 -22.62
CA TYR A 573 25.24 -20.93 -23.88
C TYR A 573 26.29 -20.48 -24.92
N ARG A 574 26.69 -19.22 -24.96
CA ARG A 574 27.70 -18.66 -25.87
C ARG A 574 28.68 -17.68 -25.20
N GLY A 575 28.69 -17.60 -23.89
CA GLY A 575 29.49 -16.58 -23.23
C GLY A 575 29.67 -16.80 -21.74
N VAL A 576 29.83 -15.70 -21.04
CA VAL A 576 29.94 -15.62 -19.58
C VAL A 576 28.77 -14.84 -19.03
N ALA A 577 28.08 -15.41 -18.08
CA ALA A 577 27.09 -14.71 -17.26
C ALA A 577 27.78 -14.19 -16.00
N LEU A 578 27.66 -12.91 -15.75
CA LEU A 578 28.12 -12.23 -14.55
C LEU A 578 26.91 -11.82 -13.72
N TYR A 579 26.89 -12.24 -12.47
CA TYR A 579 25.82 -11.92 -11.52
C TYR A 579 26.31 -10.82 -10.59
N SER A 580 25.78 -9.60 -10.78
CA SER A 580 26.13 -8.43 -9.98
C SER A 580 25.35 -8.43 -8.66
N TYR A 581 26.01 -8.72 -7.56
CA TYR A 581 25.44 -8.74 -6.21
C TYR A 581 25.63 -7.44 -5.47
N ALA A 582 26.79 -6.80 -5.63
CA ALA A 582 27.07 -5.50 -5.04
C ALA A 582 27.85 -4.63 -6.02
N GLU A 583 27.53 -3.34 -6.06
CA GLU A 583 28.16 -2.38 -6.94
C GLU A 583 28.69 -1.15 -6.21
N PHE A 584 29.77 -0.58 -6.72
CA PHE A 584 30.37 0.64 -6.17
C PHE A 584 29.39 1.81 -6.11
N ASP A 585 28.47 1.85 -7.06
CA ASP A 585 27.57 2.95 -7.31
C ASP A 585 26.10 2.62 -7.00
N SER A 586 25.83 1.46 -6.40
CA SER A 586 24.50 1.08 -5.90
C SER A 586 23.99 2.06 -4.84
N VAL A 587 22.70 2.34 -4.85
CA VAL A 587 22.06 3.34 -3.99
C VAL A 587 20.85 2.82 -3.22
N ASP A 588 20.33 1.63 -3.56
CA ASP A 588 19.10 1.09 -3.01
C ASP A 588 19.28 0.28 -1.71
N GLU A 589 20.51 0.16 -1.21
CA GLU A 589 20.90 -0.61 -0.01
C GLU A 589 20.51 -2.11 -0.06
N ASN A 590 20.06 -2.60 -1.22
CA ASN A 590 19.58 -3.97 -1.40
C ASN A 590 20.69 -4.97 -1.74
N ASP A 591 21.91 -4.51 -1.95
CA ASP A 591 23.05 -5.37 -2.30
C ASP A 591 23.25 -6.51 -1.29
N ARG A 592 23.03 -6.25 0.00
CA ARG A 592 23.08 -7.27 1.06
C ARG A 592 22.11 -8.44 0.82
N TYR A 593 20.95 -8.18 0.26
CA TYR A 593 19.95 -9.20 -0.03
C TYR A 593 20.24 -9.91 -1.36
N ARG A 594 20.80 -9.18 -2.35
CA ARG A 594 21.25 -9.77 -3.62
C ARG A 594 22.30 -10.85 -3.42
N LEU A 595 23.16 -10.73 -2.38
CA LEU A 595 24.13 -11.76 -2.01
C LEU A 595 23.48 -13.13 -1.72
N MET A 596 22.19 -13.16 -1.35
CA MET A 596 21.48 -14.42 -1.09
C MET A 596 21.04 -15.16 -2.37
N ASP A 597 21.07 -14.49 -3.54
CA ASP A 597 20.82 -15.13 -4.84
C ASP A 597 22.04 -15.91 -5.40
N MET A 598 23.15 -15.91 -4.69
CA MET A 598 24.37 -16.64 -5.02
C MET A 598 24.15 -18.14 -4.87
N ILE A 599 24.17 -18.87 -5.98
CA ILE A 599 23.96 -20.32 -6.08
C ILE A 599 24.96 -20.95 -7.05
N ASP A 600 25.15 -22.27 -6.97
CA ASP A 600 25.84 -23.00 -7.99
C ASP A 600 24.99 -23.10 -9.27
N ARG A 601 25.64 -22.94 -10.43
CA ARG A 601 24.93 -22.84 -11.73
C ARG A 601 25.48 -23.84 -12.75
N SER A 602 26.30 -23.39 -13.68
CA SER A 602 26.78 -24.17 -14.83
C SER A 602 28.31 -24.35 -14.80
N GLY A 603 28.99 -24.26 -15.94
CA GLY A 603 30.45 -24.26 -16.02
C GLY A 603 31.08 -22.91 -15.66
N ASN A 604 32.41 -22.83 -15.69
CA ASN A 604 33.13 -21.58 -15.43
C ASN A 604 34.07 -21.20 -16.57
N ARG A 605 34.19 -19.87 -16.78
CA ARG A 605 35.15 -19.19 -17.66
C ARG A 605 35.75 -18.03 -16.92
N ASP A 606 36.81 -18.27 -16.17
CA ASP A 606 37.40 -17.30 -15.26
C ASP A 606 38.02 -16.11 -16.01
N GLY A 607 38.62 -16.32 -17.16
CA GLY A 607 39.41 -15.31 -17.86
C GLY A 607 38.63 -14.06 -18.25
N ALA A 608 37.48 -14.21 -18.91
CA ALA A 608 36.66 -13.09 -19.31
C ALA A 608 35.98 -12.40 -18.11
N ALA A 609 35.48 -13.18 -17.13
CA ALA A 609 34.91 -12.70 -15.90
C ALA A 609 35.92 -11.87 -15.08
N LEU A 610 37.12 -12.42 -14.89
CA LEU A 610 38.21 -11.78 -14.18
C LEU A 610 38.62 -10.46 -14.85
N ARG A 611 38.69 -10.45 -16.20
CA ARG A 611 39.04 -9.26 -16.96
C ARG A 611 38.01 -8.14 -16.78
N PHE A 612 36.72 -8.47 -16.87
CA PHE A 612 35.67 -7.47 -16.65
C PHE A 612 35.80 -6.84 -15.27
N VAL A 613 35.86 -7.66 -14.20
CA VAL A 613 35.92 -7.13 -12.83
C VAL A 613 37.22 -6.34 -12.58
N ALA A 614 38.34 -6.80 -13.15
CA ALA A 614 39.61 -6.10 -13.05
C ALA A 614 39.59 -4.73 -13.76
N GLU A 615 39.01 -4.64 -14.96
CA GLU A 615 38.87 -3.37 -15.68
C GLU A 615 37.86 -2.43 -15.00
N HIS A 616 36.76 -2.98 -14.48
CA HIS A 616 35.78 -2.22 -13.69
C HIS A 616 36.44 -1.62 -12.42
N LEU A 617 37.19 -2.44 -11.68
CA LEU A 617 37.96 -1.99 -10.51
C LEU A 617 39.05 -1.00 -10.89
N ALA A 618 39.71 -1.17 -12.05
CA ALA A 618 40.77 -0.28 -12.52
C ALA A 618 40.29 1.16 -12.77
N LYS A 619 39.03 1.35 -13.18
CA LYS A 619 38.42 2.68 -13.39
C LYS A 619 38.19 3.46 -12.11
N ARG A 620 38.28 2.81 -10.94
CA ARG A 620 38.08 3.48 -9.64
C ARG A 620 39.21 4.48 -9.33
N PRO A 621 38.88 5.61 -8.68
CA PRO A 621 39.88 6.63 -8.32
C PRO A 621 40.78 6.25 -7.13
N GLU A 622 40.42 5.20 -6.37
CA GLU A 622 41.17 4.74 -5.21
C GLU A 622 42.58 4.28 -5.63
N ASN A 623 43.59 4.67 -4.85
CA ASN A 623 45.01 4.40 -5.18
C ASN A 623 45.43 2.95 -4.91
N ARG A 624 44.69 2.22 -4.07
CA ARG A 624 44.87 0.78 -3.84
C ARG A 624 43.62 0.02 -4.28
N LYS A 625 43.84 -1.07 -4.99
CA LYS A 625 42.80 -1.93 -5.53
C LYS A 625 43.11 -3.35 -5.18
N LEU A 626 42.16 -4.04 -4.56
CA LEU A 626 42.27 -5.44 -4.19
C LEU A 626 41.20 -6.23 -4.93
N LEU A 627 41.63 -7.18 -5.75
CA LEU A 627 40.73 -8.15 -6.40
C LEU A 627 40.92 -9.52 -5.73
N ILE A 628 39.82 -10.08 -5.24
CA ILE A 628 39.76 -11.40 -4.60
C ILE A 628 38.98 -12.34 -5.50
N LEU A 629 39.56 -13.48 -5.85
CA LEU A 629 38.88 -14.56 -6.56
C LEU A 629 38.63 -15.72 -5.61
N ILE A 630 37.39 -16.18 -5.53
CA ILE A 630 37.01 -17.43 -4.83
C ILE A 630 36.56 -18.45 -5.86
N SER A 631 37.32 -19.54 -6.00
CA SER A 631 37.04 -20.66 -6.90
C SER A 631 37.48 -21.96 -6.24
N ASP A 632 36.94 -23.10 -6.64
CA ASP A 632 37.27 -24.40 -6.11
C ASP A 632 38.22 -25.19 -7.01
N GLY A 633 38.69 -24.62 -8.11
CA GLY A 633 39.57 -25.33 -9.00
C GLY A 633 39.95 -24.63 -10.29
N GLN A 634 40.25 -25.44 -11.28
CA GLN A 634 40.58 -24.96 -12.63
C GLN A 634 39.33 -24.72 -13.47
N PRO A 635 39.38 -23.78 -14.40
CA PRO A 635 38.30 -23.57 -15.37
C PRO A 635 38.00 -24.84 -16.14
N ALA A 636 36.72 -25.17 -16.24
CA ALA A 636 36.27 -26.42 -16.85
C ALA A 636 35.88 -26.28 -18.32
N ASP A 637 35.74 -25.05 -18.83
CA ASP A 637 35.29 -24.80 -20.20
C ASP A 637 36.47 -24.78 -21.19
N THR A 638 36.27 -25.39 -22.36
CA THR A 638 37.26 -25.49 -23.44
C THR A 638 37.52 -24.18 -24.18
N GLY A 639 36.79 -23.10 -23.87
CA GLY A 639 36.93 -21.75 -24.42
C GLY A 639 37.87 -20.83 -23.63
N TYR A 640 38.87 -21.36 -23.04
CA TYR A 640 39.79 -20.67 -22.11
C TYR A 640 40.65 -19.62 -22.75
#